data_ce4ed60caf014e4e2d2ed85acef74435
#
_entry.id   ce4ed60caf014e4e2d2ed85acef74435
#
_cell.length_a   1.000
_cell.length_b   1.000
_cell.length_c   1.000
_cell.angle_alpha   90.00
_cell.angle_beta   90.00
_cell.angle_gamma   90.00
#
_symmetry.space_group_name_H-M   'P 1'
#
loop_
_entity.id
_entity.type
_entity.pdbx_description
1 polymer ?
#
loop_
_entity_poly.entity_id
_entity_poly.type
_entity_poly.pdbx_seq_one_letter_code
_entity_poly.pdbx_strand_id
1 'polypeptide(L)'
;MTILCIPSPGIRRRFIPDRMPRFRTDLTSLTAEQEDAVKTTEGRVRVVAGAGSGKTRTLVYRFAYLMNDMGIPQGDILCMTFTNKAAQEMKSRIAALCPDGVVGDFVTTIHGFCVKFLREEIYRIGYPQNFIIFDEEDMKTLVREILEECGIPRKTGIVGNYMDELSAFKGGTPYIPRFVTSTEPESSAVPIFGKMILRQRRYFALDFDDLVYFTLHILNSFPKVLQRWQRRFQYVMMDEVQDCSKDEWDLFTLLSGHYGNLFIVGDGDQAIYEWRGASPDLFVNYTPETDLCLKNNFRSLPNIVTLADSIIGNNRNRLSRTSVTMRPASGFRTTLYHCRNEMAEADTLTRILGLSHRKEGISWKDMAVLYRASYLSRSIEQAFIREKIPYAIWGGVRFFERKEIKDALGYLRLVATDDDMAFRRVANVPSRKIGKKTLAFLQEYASAKGCSLFTALAENLGRLHNAKAGQFVSLILDARKKSGGMSISALLEGLLESSGLLAEYRTDTEEERLENLQELIKSVKLYEDENKEEDYTLETYLQDIALYTNADYRKDDDKVKLMTVHQAKGLEFTLVWIYGLSEGIMPSHRTVRERGEAGLEEERRLMYVACTRAKDRLYFSESEGFNVQTSQSKYPSRFIREAEDLYDIEGPFDPDLWLGTDRLINTLDPTGKSIPKPFLKGSRVHHPVFGDGTVTDVSQEDEIVYVRFDTFGERRINPDMLALSTE
;
A
#
# COMPACT_ATOMS: atom_id res chain seq x y z
N MET A 1 41.78 22.14 63.29
CA MET A 1 41.41 20.84 62.80
C MET A 1 41.00 21.00 61.36
N THR A 2 41.97 20.81 60.46
CA THR A 2 41.88 21.12 59.05
C THR A 2 41.41 19.85 58.29
N ILE A 3 40.25 19.87 57.66
CA ILE A 3 39.75 18.74 56.88
C ILE A 3 40.34 18.87 55.46
N LEU A 4 41.19 17.89 55.11
CA LEU A 4 41.73 17.70 53.79
C LEU A 4 40.63 17.14 52.87
N CYS A 5 40.25 17.88 51.82
CA CYS A 5 39.51 17.40 50.68
C CYS A 5 40.43 16.55 49.79
N ILE A 6 40.09 15.28 49.61
CA ILE A 6 40.71 14.39 48.65
C ILE A 6 40.00 14.60 47.30
N PRO A 7 40.70 14.91 46.20
CA PRO A 7 40.08 15.04 44.88
C PRO A 7 39.83 13.64 44.31
N SER A 8 38.62 13.43 43.77
CA SER A 8 38.19 12.24 43.04
C SER A 8 39.13 11.94 41.86
N PRO A 9 39.39 10.66 41.52
CA PRO A 9 40.25 10.34 40.40
C PRO A 9 39.55 10.71 39.07
N GLY A 10 40.15 11.61 38.32
CA GLY A 10 39.70 12.05 37.03
C GLY A 10 39.63 10.88 36.06
N ILE A 11 38.48 10.77 35.40
CA ILE A 11 38.29 9.89 34.22
C ILE A 11 39.30 10.38 33.17
N ARG A 12 40.37 9.60 33.01
CA ARG A 12 41.29 9.75 31.86
C ARG A 12 40.49 9.53 30.59
N ARG A 13 40.11 10.60 29.91
CA ARG A 13 39.73 10.55 28.49
C ARG A 13 40.90 9.89 27.76
N ARG A 14 40.75 8.68 27.28
CA ARG A 14 41.65 8.12 26.27
C ARG A 14 41.57 9.05 25.05
N PHE A 15 42.58 9.82 24.83
CA PHE A 15 42.84 10.50 23.56
C PHE A 15 42.94 9.36 22.51
N ILE A 16 41.91 9.21 21.71
CA ILE A 16 41.97 8.48 20.45
C ILE A 16 42.70 9.44 19.50
N PRO A 17 43.86 9.04 18.92
CA PRO A 17 44.56 9.93 18.00
C PRO A 17 43.65 10.28 16.82
N ASP A 18 43.69 11.54 16.38
CA ASP A 18 43.06 12.08 15.18
C ASP A 18 43.22 11.11 13.98
N ARG A 19 42.31 10.15 13.83
CA ARG A 19 42.04 9.56 12.55
C ARG A 19 41.10 10.53 11.85
N MET A 20 41.65 11.46 11.07
CA MET A 20 40.88 12.17 10.07
C MET A 20 40.01 11.13 9.34
N PRO A 21 38.71 11.39 9.17
CA PRO A 21 37.86 10.47 8.43
C PRO A 21 38.50 10.23 7.06
N ARG A 22 38.76 8.97 6.75
CA ARG A 22 39.44 8.57 5.49
C ARG A 22 38.62 8.91 4.25
N PHE A 23 37.34 9.20 4.44
CA PHE A 23 36.40 9.57 3.41
C PHE A 23 35.49 10.67 3.92
N ARG A 24 35.29 11.70 3.10
CA ARG A 24 34.25 12.73 3.31
C ARG A 24 33.16 12.53 2.28
N THR A 25 31.94 12.78 2.68
CA THR A 25 30.78 12.77 1.77
C THR A 25 30.87 13.97 0.83
N ASP A 26 30.92 13.72 -0.47
CA ASP A 26 30.90 14.80 -1.47
C ASP A 26 29.50 15.37 -1.58
N LEU A 27 29.29 16.58 -1.03
CA LEU A 27 28.01 17.29 -1.04
C LEU A 27 27.86 18.25 -2.23
N THR A 28 28.87 18.40 -3.09
CA THR A 28 28.88 19.38 -4.19
C THR A 28 27.76 19.19 -5.22
N SER A 29 27.20 18.00 -5.29
CA SER A 29 26.06 17.69 -6.17
C SER A 29 24.68 18.02 -5.59
N LEU A 30 24.63 18.47 -4.32
CA LEU A 30 23.38 18.85 -3.67
C LEU A 30 23.08 20.33 -3.90
N THR A 31 21.79 20.70 -3.81
CA THR A 31 21.42 22.12 -3.73
C THR A 31 21.69 22.65 -2.32
N ALA A 32 21.69 23.97 -2.18
CA ALA A 32 21.90 24.59 -0.89
C ALA A 32 20.91 24.11 0.17
N GLU A 33 19.61 23.98 -0.18
CA GLU A 33 18.58 23.49 0.73
C GLU A 33 18.77 22.01 1.10
N GLN A 34 19.21 21.18 0.14
CA GLN A 34 19.52 19.78 0.41
C GLN A 34 20.77 19.65 1.29
N GLU A 35 21.80 20.45 1.03
CA GLU A 35 23.03 20.48 1.83
C GLU A 35 22.73 20.94 3.27
N ASP A 36 21.91 21.98 3.43
CA ASP A 36 21.47 22.46 4.75
C ASP A 36 20.72 21.37 5.51
N ALA A 37 19.79 20.67 4.86
CA ALA A 37 19.07 19.54 5.45
C ALA A 37 19.99 18.35 5.82
N VAL A 38 21.06 18.12 5.06
CA VAL A 38 22.06 17.08 5.38
C VAL A 38 22.89 17.50 6.60
N LYS A 39 23.29 18.75 6.71
CA LYS A 39 24.16 19.26 7.76
C LYS A 39 23.43 19.61 9.07
N THR A 40 22.13 19.84 9.04
CA THR A 40 21.32 20.07 10.24
C THR A 40 21.11 18.75 11.00
N THR A 41 22.10 18.32 11.78
CA THR A 41 22.14 16.97 12.35
C THR A 41 21.36 16.82 13.64
N GLU A 42 21.30 17.85 14.49
CA GLU A 42 20.77 17.76 15.84
C GLU A 42 19.31 18.25 15.94
N GLY A 43 18.59 17.69 16.91
CA GLY A 43 17.24 18.11 17.27
C GLY A 43 16.16 17.52 16.37
N ARG A 44 14.96 18.07 16.47
CA ARG A 44 13.77 17.64 15.71
C ARG A 44 13.64 18.46 14.44
N VAL A 45 13.94 17.83 13.31
CA VAL A 45 13.97 18.47 12.00
C VAL A 45 12.84 17.93 11.12
N ARG A 46 12.00 18.83 10.59
CA ARG A 46 11.05 18.51 9.52
C ARG A 46 11.57 19.05 8.20
N VAL A 47 11.52 18.23 7.16
CA VAL A 47 11.81 18.63 5.78
C VAL A 47 10.56 18.48 4.94
N VAL A 48 9.98 19.60 4.53
CA VAL A 48 8.86 19.63 3.59
C VAL A 48 9.44 19.56 2.17
N ALA A 49 9.14 18.47 1.46
CA ALA A 49 9.84 18.19 0.21
C ALA A 49 8.87 17.72 -0.86
N GLY A 50 8.62 18.56 -1.87
CA GLY A 50 7.70 18.30 -2.97
C GLY A 50 8.05 17.08 -3.83
N ALA A 51 7.16 16.75 -4.76
CA ALA A 51 7.43 15.74 -5.78
C ALA A 51 8.70 16.10 -6.55
N GLY A 52 9.59 15.12 -6.77
CA GLY A 52 10.82 15.33 -7.55
C GLY A 52 11.87 16.23 -6.90
N SER A 53 11.75 16.59 -5.62
CA SER A 53 12.71 17.46 -4.91
C SER A 53 13.96 16.75 -4.39
N GLY A 54 14.02 15.42 -4.48
CA GLY A 54 15.14 14.63 -4.00
C GLY A 54 15.07 14.25 -2.53
N LYS A 55 13.85 14.04 -1.96
CA LYS A 55 13.63 13.55 -0.59
C LYS A 55 14.61 12.42 -0.19
N THR A 56 14.49 11.30 -0.86
CA THR A 56 15.31 10.10 -0.59
C THR A 56 16.81 10.38 -0.82
N ARG A 57 17.17 11.22 -1.80
CA ARG A 57 18.57 11.64 -2.01
C ARG A 57 19.10 12.37 -0.79
N THR A 58 18.35 13.32 -0.24
CA THR A 58 18.73 14.07 0.96
C THR A 58 18.93 13.14 2.16
N LEU A 59 18.03 12.16 2.37
CA LEU A 59 18.16 11.16 3.42
C LEU A 59 19.42 10.29 3.26
N VAL A 60 19.68 9.80 2.05
CA VAL A 60 20.86 8.99 1.72
C VAL A 60 22.15 9.77 2.00
N TYR A 61 22.25 11.03 1.55
CA TYR A 61 23.42 11.86 1.79
C TYR A 61 23.58 12.23 3.27
N ARG A 62 22.46 12.46 3.99
CA ARG A 62 22.50 12.68 5.44
C ARG A 62 23.02 11.43 6.18
N PHE A 63 22.55 10.24 5.81
CA PHE A 63 23.04 8.99 6.38
C PHE A 63 24.56 8.83 6.17
N ALA A 64 25.00 9.06 4.93
CA ALA A 64 26.42 8.99 4.59
C ALA A 64 27.24 10.06 5.35
N TYR A 65 26.73 11.29 5.49
CA TYR A 65 27.37 12.36 6.23
C TYR A 65 27.53 12.03 7.72
N LEU A 66 26.47 11.51 8.36
CA LEU A 66 26.53 11.05 9.75
C LEU A 66 27.63 9.98 9.95
N MET A 67 27.74 9.04 9.00
CA MET A 67 28.77 7.98 9.07
C MET A 67 30.17 8.47 8.74
N ASN A 68 30.34 9.08 7.58
CA ASN A 68 31.67 9.36 7.02
C ASN A 68 32.31 10.60 7.66
N ASP A 69 31.52 11.66 7.87
CA ASP A 69 32.04 12.95 8.35
C ASP A 69 31.95 13.08 9.89
N MET A 70 30.85 12.59 10.48
CA MET A 70 30.67 12.65 11.92
C MET A 70 31.16 11.38 12.65
N GLY A 71 31.41 10.28 11.94
CA GLY A 71 31.93 9.06 12.52
C GLY A 71 30.87 8.26 13.34
N ILE A 72 29.60 8.48 13.09
CA ILE A 72 28.52 7.75 13.76
C ILE A 72 28.45 6.31 13.24
N PRO A 73 28.49 5.31 14.12
CA PRO A 73 28.34 3.92 13.68
C PRO A 73 26.99 3.71 12.99
N GLN A 74 26.98 2.98 11.87
CA GLN A 74 25.74 2.74 11.12
C GLN A 74 24.64 2.05 11.94
N GLY A 75 24.99 1.23 12.93
CA GLY A 75 24.06 0.57 13.85
C GLY A 75 23.35 1.51 14.81
N ASP A 76 23.83 2.77 14.91
CA ASP A 76 23.28 3.82 15.77
C ASP A 76 22.36 4.76 15.00
N ILE A 77 22.14 4.50 13.70
CA ILE A 77 21.25 5.27 12.83
C ILE A 77 20.09 4.37 12.42
N LEU A 78 18.88 4.75 12.81
CA LEU A 78 17.65 4.12 12.33
C LEU A 78 17.09 4.95 11.18
N CYS A 79 17.01 4.37 9.99
CA CYS A 79 16.45 5.01 8.80
C CYS A 79 15.29 4.19 8.28
N MET A 80 14.09 4.73 8.34
CA MET A 80 12.87 4.02 7.97
C MET A 80 12.18 4.65 6.76
N THR A 81 11.51 3.81 5.99
CA THR A 81 10.70 4.21 4.84
C THR A 81 9.43 3.36 4.76
N PHE A 82 8.52 3.71 3.84
CA PHE A 82 7.21 3.06 3.77
C PHE A 82 7.23 1.71 3.03
N THR A 83 8.10 1.52 2.02
CA THR A 83 8.12 0.30 1.19
C THR A 83 9.47 -0.41 1.20
N ASN A 84 9.46 -1.74 1.08
CA ASN A 84 10.68 -2.54 0.99
C ASN A 84 11.55 -2.15 -0.22
N LYS A 85 10.91 -1.84 -1.35
CA LYS A 85 11.62 -1.33 -2.53
C LYS A 85 12.38 -0.04 -2.23
N ALA A 86 11.74 0.92 -1.55
CA ALA A 86 12.39 2.17 -1.15
C ALA A 86 13.53 1.90 -0.17
N ALA A 87 13.36 0.98 0.78
CA ALA A 87 14.41 0.58 1.72
C ALA A 87 15.61 -0.05 1.00
N GLN A 88 15.37 -0.95 0.05
CA GLN A 88 16.44 -1.58 -0.74
C GLN A 88 17.16 -0.58 -1.64
N GLU A 89 16.43 0.30 -2.31
CA GLU A 89 17.02 1.37 -3.10
C GLU A 89 17.85 2.32 -2.24
N MET A 90 17.37 2.67 -1.06
CA MET A 90 18.09 3.51 -0.09
C MET A 90 19.37 2.82 0.37
N LYS A 91 19.32 1.53 0.72
CA LYS A 91 20.50 0.71 1.06
C LYS A 91 21.54 0.74 -0.05
N SER A 92 21.12 0.44 -1.28
CA SER A 92 22.02 0.44 -2.44
C SER A 92 22.68 1.80 -2.67
N ARG A 93 21.93 2.90 -2.54
CA ARG A 93 22.46 4.27 -2.68
C ARG A 93 23.40 4.66 -1.55
N ILE A 94 23.11 4.28 -0.31
CA ILE A 94 24.00 4.50 0.84
C ILE A 94 25.28 3.71 0.67
N ALA A 95 25.19 2.43 0.27
CA ALA A 95 26.34 1.58 0.02
C ALA A 95 27.31 2.20 -1.03
N ALA A 96 26.77 2.85 -2.06
CA ALA A 96 27.58 3.55 -3.07
C ALA A 96 28.34 4.78 -2.53
N LEU A 97 27.88 5.36 -1.42
CA LEU A 97 28.51 6.51 -0.75
C LEU A 97 29.40 6.13 0.43
N CYS A 98 29.40 4.86 0.83
CA CYS A 98 30.17 4.35 1.96
C CYS A 98 31.39 3.56 1.49
N PRO A 99 32.57 3.73 2.11
CA PRO A 99 33.81 3.09 1.68
C PRO A 99 33.77 1.56 1.68
N ASP A 100 33.08 0.97 2.65
CA ASP A 100 33.03 -0.46 2.86
C ASP A 100 31.87 -1.14 2.10
N GLY A 101 31.00 -0.35 1.42
CA GLY A 101 29.87 -0.86 0.62
C GLY A 101 28.80 -1.62 1.41
N VAL A 102 28.93 -1.71 2.73
CA VAL A 102 28.02 -2.45 3.61
C VAL A 102 27.08 -1.48 4.30
N VAL A 103 25.79 -1.76 4.28
CA VAL A 103 24.75 -0.99 4.98
C VAL A 103 24.09 -1.86 6.03
N GLY A 104 24.01 -1.33 7.26
CA GLY A 104 23.46 -2.07 8.40
C GLY A 104 21.96 -2.33 8.30
N ASP A 105 21.51 -3.14 9.22
CA ASP A 105 20.16 -3.70 9.30
C ASP A 105 19.05 -2.69 9.56
N PHE A 106 19.39 -1.47 9.98
CA PHE A 106 18.41 -0.45 10.40
C PHE A 106 18.07 0.59 9.33
N VAL A 107 18.42 0.33 8.06
CA VAL A 107 17.77 0.93 6.90
C VAL A 107 16.68 -0.03 6.46
N THR A 108 15.42 0.24 6.80
CA THR A 108 14.34 -0.75 6.69
C THR A 108 12.96 -0.08 6.59
N THR A 109 11.90 -0.88 6.42
CA THR A 109 10.52 -0.37 6.61
C THR A 109 10.16 -0.34 8.10
N ILE A 110 9.09 0.39 8.46
CA ILE A 110 8.56 0.40 9.84
C ILE A 110 8.24 -1.02 10.28
N HIS A 111 7.49 -1.77 9.48
CA HIS A 111 7.14 -3.16 9.78
C HIS A 111 8.38 -4.08 9.84
N GLY A 112 9.37 -3.87 8.96
CA GLY A 112 10.64 -4.58 9.00
C GLY A 112 11.42 -4.32 10.28
N PHE A 113 11.40 -3.09 10.79
CA PHE A 113 11.92 -2.77 12.11
C PHE A 113 11.15 -3.49 13.22
N CYS A 114 9.81 -3.44 13.20
CA CYS A 114 8.97 -4.13 14.18
C CYS A 114 9.24 -5.64 14.23
N VAL A 115 9.40 -6.29 13.07
CA VAL A 115 9.76 -7.71 13.02
C VAL A 115 11.09 -7.98 13.72
N LYS A 116 12.14 -7.20 13.42
CA LYS A 116 13.45 -7.35 14.07
C LYS A 116 13.36 -7.13 15.57
N PHE A 117 12.69 -6.07 16.01
CA PHE A 117 12.44 -5.78 17.40
C PHE A 117 11.71 -6.93 18.11
N LEU A 118 10.62 -7.42 17.53
CA LEU A 118 9.82 -8.49 18.13
C LEU A 118 10.57 -9.82 18.16
N ARG A 119 11.41 -10.13 17.15
CA ARG A 119 12.30 -11.31 17.21
C ARG A 119 13.26 -11.28 18.40
N GLU A 120 13.68 -10.08 18.86
CA GLU A 120 14.53 -9.94 20.03
C GLU A 120 13.75 -9.89 21.36
N GLU A 121 12.56 -9.27 21.40
CA GLU A 121 11.94 -8.84 22.66
C GLU A 121 10.60 -9.51 23.00
N ILE A 122 9.91 -10.12 22.05
CA ILE A 122 8.52 -10.58 22.22
C ILE A 122 8.36 -11.66 23.29
N TYR A 123 9.43 -12.42 23.58
CA TYR A 123 9.45 -13.42 24.68
C TYR A 123 9.10 -12.83 26.04
N ARG A 124 9.29 -11.53 26.23
CA ARG A 124 8.98 -10.82 27.49
C ARG A 124 7.51 -10.81 27.83
N ILE A 125 6.68 -10.93 26.83
CA ILE A 125 5.23 -11.05 27.01
C ILE A 125 4.75 -12.49 26.86
N GLY A 126 5.67 -13.47 26.86
CA GLY A 126 5.33 -14.90 26.78
C GLY A 126 4.91 -15.36 25.38
N TYR A 127 5.27 -14.63 24.32
CA TYR A 127 5.00 -15.02 22.94
C TYR A 127 6.27 -15.56 22.28
N PRO A 128 6.17 -16.55 21.35
CA PRO A 128 7.36 -17.15 20.76
C PRO A 128 8.06 -16.19 19.79
N GLN A 129 9.39 -16.20 19.81
CA GLN A 129 10.20 -15.38 18.93
C GLN A 129 10.09 -15.79 17.44
N ASN A 130 9.78 -17.06 17.18
CA ASN A 130 9.55 -17.61 15.84
C ASN A 130 8.07 -17.50 15.39
N PHE A 131 7.37 -16.45 15.81
CA PHE A 131 6.00 -16.19 15.39
C PHE A 131 5.85 -16.15 13.85
N ILE A 132 4.65 -16.44 13.36
CA ILE A 132 4.30 -16.39 11.94
C ILE A 132 3.75 -15.01 11.63
N ILE A 133 4.01 -14.49 10.43
CA ILE A 133 3.39 -13.26 9.92
C ILE A 133 2.28 -13.67 8.97
N PHE A 134 1.04 -13.31 9.30
CA PHE A 134 -0.10 -13.48 8.45
C PHE A 134 -0.21 -12.33 7.45
N ASP A 135 -0.33 -12.68 6.18
CA ASP A 135 -0.68 -11.70 5.15
C ASP A 135 -2.20 -11.42 5.14
N GLU A 136 -2.62 -10.47 4.33
CA GLU A 136 -4.03 -10.10 4.19
C GLU A 136 -4.93 -11.27 3.78
N GLU A 137 -4.43 -12.20 2.94
CA GLU A 137 -5.24 -13.34 2.51
C GLU A 137 -5.30 -14.45 3.57
N ASP A 138 -4.23 -14.63 4.35
CA ASP A 138 -4.25 -15.50 5.53
C ASP A 138 -5.30 -15.02 6.53
N MET A 139 -5.34 -13.70 6.78
CA MET A 139 -6.35 -13.07 7.64
C MET A 139 -7.77 -13.20 7.05
N LYS A 140 -7.96 -12.94 5.75
CA LYS A 140 -9.26 -13.17 5.09
C LYS A 140 -9.73 -14.61 5.21
N THR A 141 -8.81 -15.55 5.15
CA THR A 141 -9.13 -16.97 5.28
C THR A 141 -9.56 -17.29 6.71
N LEU A 142 -8.83 -16.81 7.70
CA LEU A 142 -9.19 -16.93 9.12
C LEU A 142 -10.56 -16.32 9.41
N VAL A 143 -10.82 -15.11 8.92
CA VAL A 143 -12.12 -14.43 9.08
C VAL A 143 -13.24 -15.24 8.43
N ARG A 144 -13.06 -15.75 7.20
CA ARG A 144 -14.06 -16.60 6.53
C ARG A 144 -14.41 -17.83 7.35
N GLU A 145 -13.41 -18.55 7.87
CA GLU A 145 -13.62 -19.75 8.69
C GLU A 145 -14.47 -19.43 9.92
N ILE A 146 -14.15 -18.34 10.64
CA ILE A 146 -14.87 -17.96 11.86
C ILE A 146 -16.30 -17.50 11.55
N LEU A 147 -16.51 -16.74 10.47
CA LEU A 147 -17.85 -16.34 10.05
C LEU A 147 -18.72 -17.56 9.69
N GLU A 148 -18.15 -18.56 9.01
CA GLU A 148 -18.85 -19.82 8.72
C GLU A 148 -19.22 -20.58 10.00
N GLU A 149 -18.30 -20.70 10.96
CA GLU A 149 -18.54 -21.33 12.26
C GLU A 149 -19.62 -20.60 13.08
N CYS A 150 -19.72 -19.29 12.93
CA CYS A 150 -20.76 -18.47 13.57
C CYS A 150 -22.10 -18.48 12.82
N GLY A 151 -22.22 -19.21 11.69
CA GLY A 151 -23.45 -19.30 10.91
C GLY A 151 -23.77 -18.01 10.12
N ILE A 152 -22.79 -17.12 9.92
CA ILE A 152 -22.95 -15.87 9.18
C ILE A 152 -22.90 -16.17 7.68
N PRO A 153 -23.93 -15.81 6.91
CA PRO A 153 -24.00 -16.13 5.47
C PRO A 153 -22.87 -15.48 4.67
N ARG A 154 -22.35 -16.19 3.68
CA ARG A 154 -21.37 -15.66 2.73
C ARG A 154 -22.01 -14.61 1.83
N LYS A 155 -21.88 -13.33 2.18
CA LYS A 155 -22.25 -12.20 1.31
C LYS A 155 -20.97 -11.60 0.71
N THR A 156 -21.07 -11.12 -0.52
CA THR A 156 -19.97 -10.41 -1.17
C THR A 156 -19.58 -9.18 -0.32
N GLY A 157 -18.27 -9.01 -0.06
CA GLY A 157 -17.73 -7.88 0.73
C GLY A 157 -17.73 -8.06 2.25
N ILE A 158 -18.50 -9.02 2.81
CA ILE A 158 -18.63 -9.18 4.27
C ILE A 158 -17.27 -9.43 4.96
N VAL A 159 -16.37 -10.19 4.33
CA VAL A 159 -15.05 -10.50 4.87
C VAL A 159 -14.18 -9.24 4.97
N GLY A 160 -14.23 -8.37 3.95
CA GLY A 160 -13.53 -7.08 3.97
C GLY A 160 -14.00 -6.21 5.11
N ASN A 161 -15.31 -6.05 5.28
CA ASN A 161 -15.87 -5.24 6.37
C ASN A 161 -15.42 -5.75 7.74
N TYR A 162 -15.44 -7.08 7.97
CA TYR A 162 -14.97 -7.65 9.23
C TYR A 162 -13.45 -7.50 9.42
N MET A 163 -12.66 -7.46 8.35
CA MET A 163 -11.23 -7.15 8.42
C MET A 163 -11.00 -5.71 8.88
N ASP A 164 -11.71 -4.74 8.28
CA ASP A 164 -11.60 -3.32 8.63
C ASP A 164 -12.05 -3.07 10.08
N GLU A 165 -13.18 -3.68 10.48
CA GLU A 165 -13.67 -3.61 11.86
C GLU A 165 -12.72 -4.29 12.86
N LEU A 166 -12.06 -5.40 12.49
CA LEU A 166 -11.05 -6.05 13.34
C LEU A 166 -9.82 -5.15 13.54
N SER A 167 -9.34 -4.51 12.49
CA SER A 167 -8.24 -3.55 12.56
C SER A 167 -8.59 -2.38 13.48
N ALA A 168 -9.78 -1.79 13.30
CA ALA A 168 -10.30 -0.74 14.18
C ALA A 168 -10.44 -1.20 15.64
N PHE A 169 -10.92 -2.42 15.87
CA PHE A 169 -11.01 -3.02 17.20
C PHE A 169 -9.63 -3.17 17.87
N LYS A 170 -8.62 -3.65 17.12
CA LYS A 170 -7.25 -3.77 17.61
C LYS A 170 -6.65 -2.42 17.97
N GLY A 171 -6.84 -1.38 17.14
CA GLY A 171 -6.36 -0.03 17.40
C GLY A 171 -7.03 0.67 18.59
N GLY A 172 -8.31 0.39 18.84
CA GLY A 172 -9.10 1.04 19.90
C GLY A 172 -9.06 0.34 21.27
N THR A 173 -8.55 -0.88 21.38
CA THR A 173 -8.70 -1.71 22.57
C THR A 173 -7.37 -2.31 23.02
N PRO A 174 -6.99 -2.27 24.32
CA PRO A 174 -5.77 -2.91 24.80
C PRO A 174 -5.94 -4.45 24.85
N TYR A 175 -6.03 -5.08 23.68
CA TYR A 175 -6.27 -6.52 23.53
C TYR A 175 -5.03 -7.38 23.82
N ILE A 176 -3.83 -6.85 23.70
CA ILE A 176 -2.57 -7.61 23.78
C ILE A 176 -2.41 -8.36 25.11
N PRO A 177 -2.62 -7.76 26.30
CA PRO A 177 -2.51 -8.51 27.55
C PRO A 177 -3.48 -9.70 27.59
N ARG A 178 -4.72 -9.52 27.15
CA ARG A 178 -5.73 -10.59 27.09
C ARG A 178 -5.34 -11.64 26.04
N PHE A 179 -4.86 -11.20 24.88
CA PHE A 179 -4.40 -12.07 23.80
C PHE A 179 -3.27 -13.00 24.28
N VAL A 180 -2.27 -12.48 25.00
CA VAL A 180 -1.10 -13.24 25.46
C VAL A 180 -1.42 -14.15 26.65
N THR A 181 -2.23 -13.69 27.61
CA THR A 181 -2.48 -14.41 28.87
C THR A 181 -3.70 -15.34 28.83
N SER A 182 -4.61 -15.18 27.87
CA SER A 182 -5.84 -15.97 27.85
C SER A 182 -5.56 -17.46 27.63
N THR A 183 -6.06 -18.27 28.54
CA THR A 183 -6.16 -19.72 28.42
C THR A 183 -7.56 -20.17 28.02
N GLU A 184 -8.47 -19.20 27.77
CA GLU A 184 -9.86 -19.49 27.46
C GLU A 184 -9.99 -20.23 26.12
N PRO A 185 -10.73 -21.34 26.08
CA PRO A 185 -11.07 -22.00 24.84
C PRO A 185 -12.03 -21.09 24.03
N GLU A 186 -11.96 -21.19 22.73
CA GLU A 186 -12.84 -20.52 21.78
C GLU A 186 -14.28 -21.07 21.94
N SER A 187 -15.06 -20.47 22.84
CA SER A 187 -16.45 -20.88 23.12
C SER A 187 -17.44 -20.07 22.28
N SER A 188 -18.69 -20.55 22.21
CA SER A 188 -19.79 -19.83 21.54
C SER A 188 -20.10 -18.48 22.19
N ALA A 189 -19.72 -18.27 23.45
CA ALA A 189 -19.93 -17.03 24.20
C ALA A 189 -18.88 -15.94 23.90
N VAL A 190 -17.75 -16.28 23.22
CA VAL A 190 -16.72 -15.31 22.85
C VAL A 190 -17.19 -14.48 21.66
N PRO A 191 -17.14 -13.13 21.70
CA PRO A 191 -17.45 -12.28 20.57
C PRO A 191 -16.60 -12.62 19.34
N ILE A 192 -17.12 -12.34 18.15
CA ILE A 192 -16.48 -12.73 16.85
C ILE A 192 -15.02 -12.27 16.79
N PHE A 193 -14.71 -11.01 17.10
CA PHE A 193 -13.34 -10.51 17.10
C PHE A 193 -12.45 -11.20 18.14
N GLY A 194 -13.00 -11.53 19.31
CA GLY A 194 -12.30 -12.35 20.30
C GLY A 194 -11.93 -13.72 19.76
N LYS A 195 -12.82 -14.37 19.00
CA LYS A 195 -12.53 -15.66 18.34
C LYS A 195 -11.43 -15.51 17.29
N MET A 196 -11.47 -14.44 16.48
CA MET A 196 -10.45 -14.16 15.47
C MET A 196 -9.07 -14.01 16.12
N ILE A 197 -8.97 -13.22 17.19
CA ILE A 197 -7.74 -13.00 17.94
C ILE A 197 -7.24 -14.29 18.61
N LEU A 198 -8.12 -15.06 19.24
CA LEU A 198 -7.75 -16.34 19.87
C LEU A 198 -7.29 -17.37 18.84
N ARG A 199 -7.93 -17.40 17.65
CA ARG A 199 -7.53 -18.29 16.57
C ARG A 199 -6.15 -17.89 16.00
N GLN A 200 -5.91 -16.61 15.78
CA GLN A 200 -4.63 -16.05 15.33
C GLN A 200 -3.52 -16.42 16.35
N ARG A 201 -3.77 -16.22 17.65
CA ARG A 201 -2.85 -16.62 18.72
C ARG A 201 -2.53 -18.11 18.69
N ARG A 202 -3.51 -18.96 18.44
CA ARG A 202 -3.32 -20.43 18.39
C ARG A 202 -2.30 -20.86 17.32
N TYR A 203 -2.18 -20.06 16.25
CA TYR A 203 -1.17 -20.25 15.21
C TYR A 203 0.16 -19.56 15.52
N PHE A 204 0.26 -18.87 16.66
CA PHE A 204 1.37 -17.99 16.98
C PHE A 204 1.63 -16.97 15.85
N ALA A 205 0.56 -16.43 15.27
CA ALA A 205 0.61 -15.53 14.14
C ALA A 205 0.35 -14.08 14.56
N LEU A 206 1.06 -13.15 13.93
CA LEU A 206 0.83 -11.72 14.00
C LEU A 206 0.54 -11.19 12.60
N ASP A 207 -0.46 -10.32 12.45
CA ASP A 207 -0.66 -9.57 11.22
C ASP A 207 0.14 -8.26 11.22
N PHE A 208 0.03 -7.48 10.17
CA PHE A 208 0.80 -6.24 10.05
C PHE A 208 0.49 -5.22 11.14
N ASP A 209 -0.78 -5.09 11.55
CA ASP A 209 -1.18 -4.19 12.63
C ASP A 209 -0.57 -4.65 13.97
N ASP A 210 -0.61 -5.95 14.23
CA ASP A 210 -0.03 -6.53 15.45
C ASP A 210 1.46 -6.24 15.56
N LEU A 211 2.21 -6.22 14.46
CA LEU A 211 3.66 -5.93 14.50
C LEU A 211 3.92 -4.57 15.16
N VAL A 212 3.16 -3.56 14.81
CA VAL A 212 3.30 -2.20 15.39
C VAL A 212 2.78 -2.19 16.83
N TYR A 213 1.58 -2.73 17.07
CA TYR A 213 0.95 -2.72 18.40
C TYR A 213 1.76 -3.49 19.44
N PHE A 214 2.26 -4.67 19.10
CA PHE A 214 3.11 -5.45 20.02
C PHE A 214 4.43 -4.76 20.31
N THR A 215 5.03 -4.11 19.30
CA THR A 215 6.25 -3.32 19.48
C THR A 215 6.02 -2.16 20.46
N LEU A 216 4.98 -1.35 20.22
CA LEU A 216 4.61 -0.26 21.13
C LEU A 216 4.26 -0.76 22.53
N HIS A 217 3.51 -1.86 22.63
CA HIS A 217 3.15 -2.44 23.93
C HIS A 217 4.39 -2.84 24.74
N ILE A 218 5.37 -3.50 24.12
CA ILE A 218 6.60 -3.89 24.81
C ILE A 218 7.42 -2.68 25.22
N LEU A 219 7.58 -1.69 24.32
CA LEU A 219 8.32 -0.46 24.61
C LEU A 219 7.68 0.30 25.77
N ASN A 220 6.36 0.41 25.82
CA ASN A 220 5.64 1.11 26.90
C ASN A 220 5.60 0.31 28.21
N SER A 221 5.53 -1.03 28.15
CA SER A 221 5.43 -1.88 29.35
C SER A 221 6.76 -2.18 30.01
N PHE A 222 7.89 -2.10 29.28
CA PHE A 222 9.22 -2.44 29.77
C PHE A 222 10.21 -1.26 29.66
N PRO A 223 10.26 -0.33 30.63
CA PRO A 223 11.11 0.88 30.53
C PRO A 223 12.60 0.60 30.29
N LYS A 224 13.13 -0.53 30.77
CA LYS A 224 14.53 -0.92 30.52
C LYS A 224 14.76 -1.32 29.05
N VAL A 225 13.75 -1.91 28.39
CA VAL A 225 13.79 -2.23 26.97
C VAL A 225 13.77 -0.92 26.17
N LEU A 226 12.79 -0.06 26.46
CA LEU A 226 12.71 1.26 25.84
C LEU A 226 14.04 2.03 25.93
N GLN A 227 14.58 2.14 27.14
CA GLN A 227 15.84 2.87 27.35
C GLN A 227 17.01 2.26 26.57
N ARG A 228 17.06 0.91 26.45
CA ARG A 228 18.10 0.23 25.67
C ARG A 228 17.99 0.57 24.19
N TRP A 229 16.79 0.48 23.60
CA TRP A 229 16.57 0.77 22.20
C TRP A 229 16.72 2.25 21.88
N GLN A 230 16.28 3.16 22.75
CA GLN A 230 16.51 4.60 22.63
C GLN A 230 17.99 4.97 22.66
N ARG A 231 18.79 4.30 23.53
CA ARG A 231 20.25 4.53 23.58
C ARG A 231 21.00 3.96 22.39
N ARG A 232 20.43 3.00 21.71
CA ARG A 232 21.00 2.40 20.50
C ARG A 232 20.99 3.39 19.36
N PHE A 233 19.88 4.11 19.17
CA PHE A 233 19.70 4.99 18.02
C PHE A 233 20.00 6.44 18.39
N GLN A 234 21.18 6.92 18.00
CA GLN A 234 21.53 8.33 18.14
C GLN A 234 20.76 9.20 17.17
N TYR A 235 20.39 8.67 16.00
CA TYR A 235 19.62 9.37 14.97
C TYR A 235 18.49 8.48 14.46
N VAL A 236 17.29 9.04 14.43
CA VAL A 236 16.11 8.41 13.84
C VAL A 236 15.68 9.24 12.63
N MET A 237 15.57 8.59 11.48
CA MET A 237 15.21 9.25 10.21
C MET A 237 14.02 8.52 9.58
N MET A 238 13.04 9.29 9.08
CA MET A 238 11.83 8.74 8.46
C MET A 238 11.55 9.40 7.11
N ASP A 239 11.41 8.59 6.05
CA ASP A 239 10.97 9.02 4.71
C ASP A 239 9.46 8.77 4.53
N GLU A 240 8.83 9.57 3.66
CA GLU A 240 7.40 9.51 3.34
C GLU A 240 6.48 9.54 4.58
N VAL A 241 6.85 10.35 5.56
CA VAL A 241 6.19 10.39 6.88
C VAL A 241 4.70 10.75 6.83
N GLN A 242 4.22 11.42 5.78
CA GLN A 242 2.80 11.74 5.57
C GLN A 242 1.90 10.51 5.39
N ASP A 243 2.49 9.35 5.14
CA ASP A 243 1.76 8.08 4.96
C ASP A 243 1.69 7.25 6.25
N CYS A 244 2.26 7.74 7.35
CA CYS A 244 2.28 7.03 8.62
C CYS A 244 0.92 7.13 9.35
N SER A 245 0.55 6.03 9.98
CA SER A 245 -0.51 6.01 10.99
C SER A 245 -0.06 6.68 12.28
N LYS A 246 -1.01 6.92 13.20
CA LYS A 246 -0.73 7.46 14.52
C LYS A 246 0.24 6.55 15.31
N ASP A 247 0.04 5.25 15.27
CA ASP A 247 0.86 4.28 16.01
C ASP A 247 2.28 4.20 15.45
N GLU A 248 2.43 4.24 14.13
CA GLU A 248 3.73 4.30 13.48
C GLU A 248 4.47 5.62 13.82
N TRP A 249 3.74 6.74 13.85
CA TRP A 249 4.26 8.02 14.30
C TRP A 249 4.75 7.97 15.75
N ASP A 250 3.94 7.42 16.65
CA ASP A 250 4.28 7.27 18.06
C ASP A 250 5.52 6.39 18.23
N LEU A 251 5.66 5.34 17.43
CA LEU A 251 6.79 4.42 17.47
C LEU A 251 8.13 5.13 17.23
N PHE A 252 8.29 5.82 16.10
CA PHE A 252 9.59 6.45 15.79
C PHE A 252 9.85 7.68 16.68
N THR A 253 8.81 8.39 17.10
CA THR A 253 8.92 9.47 18.07
C THR A 253 9.40 8.95 19.43
N LEU A 254 8.84 7.84 19.89
CA LEU A 254 9.25 7.17 21.14
C LEU A 254 10.71 6.72 21.08
N LEU A 255 11.14 6.12 19.96
CA LEU A 255 12.51 5.64 19.78
C LEU A 255 13.53 6.78 19.77
N SER A 256 13.19 7.96 19.27
CA SER A 256 14.08 9.12 19.25
C SER A 256 14.25 9.82 20.62
N GLY A 257 13.48 9.40 21.65
CA GLY A 257 13.31 10.13 22.89
C GLY A 257 14.55 10.33 23.77
N HIS A 258 15.63 9.55 23.60
CA HIS A 258 16.84 9.69 24.42
C HIS A 258 17.78 10.79 23.93
N TYR A 259 18.05 10.86 22.63
CA TYR A 259 18.95 11.85 22.04
C TYR A 259 18.19 13.06 21.48
N GLY A 260 16.90 12.91 21.18
CA GLY A 260 16.08 13.96 20.59
C GLY A 260 16.29 14.17 19.09
N ASN A 261 17.17 13.42 18.44
CA ASN A 261 17.53 13.59 17.04
C ASN A 261 16.55 12.84 16.14
N LEU A 262 15.50 13.54 15.71
CA LEU A 262 14.47 13.04 14.81
C LEU A 262 14.45 13.87 13.53
N PHE A 263 14.69 13.21 12.40
CA PHE A 263 14.65 13.82 11.08
C PHE A 263 13.54 13.18 10.24
N ILE A 264 12.52 13.97 9.93
CA ILE A 264 11.37 13.52 9.16
C ILE A 264 11.30 14.24 7.82
N VAL A 265 11.07 13.48 6.76
CA VAL A 265 10.91 14.02 5.41
C VAL A 265 9.57 13.57 4.84
N GLY A 266 8.84 14.49 4.23
CA GLY A 266 7.53 14.19 3.67
C GLY A 266 6.98 15.26 2.76
N ASP A 267 5.85 14.92 2.16
CA ASP A 267 5.04 15.80 1.33
C ASP A 267 3.56 15.60 1.66
N GLY A 268 2.99 16.51 2.44
CA GLY A 268 1.56 16.44 2.79
C GLY A 268 0.62 16.42 1.57
N ASP A 269 1.06 17.03 0.46
CA ASP A 269 0.31 17.02 -0.81
C ASP A 269 0.35 15.66 -1.53
N GLN A 270 1.19 14.70 -1.07
CA GLN A 270 1.24 13.32 -1.58
C GLN A 270 0.66 12.28 -0.60
N ALA A 271 -0.05 12.72 0.44
CA ALA A 271 -0.76 11.84 1.36
C ALA A 271 -2.02 11.26 0.69
N ILE A 272 -1.98 9.97 0.33
CA ILE A 272 -3.05 9.26 -0.39
C ILE A 272 -3.42 7.92 0.23
N TYR A 273 -3.06 7.70 1.49
CA TYR A 273 -3.33 6.46 2.22
C TYR A 273 -4.13 6.68 3.51
N GLU A 274 -4.91 7.77 3.58
CA GLU A 274 -5.79 8.03 4.73
C GLU A 274 -6.81 6.90 4.94
N TRP A 275 -7.29 6.31 3.85
CA TRP A 275 -8.16 5.13 3.88
C TRP A 275 -7.50 3.88 4.52
N ARG A 276 -6.17 3.86 4.66
CA ARG A 276 -5.40 2.83 5.39
C ARG A 276 -5.01 3.25 6.81
N GLY A 277 -5.55 4.37 7.30
CA GLY A 277 -5.24 4.89 8.63
C GLY A 277 -4.05 5.85 8.69
N ALA A 278 -3.49 6.26 7.53
CA ALA A 278 -2.51 7.34 7.52
C ALA A 278 -3.12 8.64 8.03
N SER A 279 -2.33 9.42 8.75
CA SER A 279 -2.75 10.69 9.35
C SER A 279 -1.83 11.83 8.91
N PRO A 280 -2.07 12.44 7.74
CA PRO A 280 -1.25 13.54 7.23
C PRO A 280 -1.21 14.74 8.16
N ASP A 281 -2.25 14.93 8.97
CA ASP A 281 -2.33 15.98 9.99
C ASP A 281 -1.16 15.95 10.98
N LEU A 282 -0.64 14.75 11.29
CA LEU A 282 0.51 14.60 12.17
C LEU A 282 1.75 15.26 11.58
N PHE A 283 1.94 15.19 10.26
CA PHE A 283 3.03 15.85 9.57
C PHE A 283 2.78 17.34 9.37
N VAL A 284 1.56 17.71 8.96
CA VAL A 284 1.20 19.11 8.68
C VAL A 284 1.25 19.97 9.95
N ASN A 285 0.68 19.47 11.05
CA ASN A 285 0.57 20.17 12.33
C ASN A 285 1.79 19.95 13.26
N TYR A 286 2.79 19.16 12.83
CA TYR A 286 4.00 18.93 13.62
C TYR A 286 4.77 20.24 13.85
N THR A 287 5.22 20.44 15.07
CA THR A 287 6.04 21.60 15.43
C THR A 287 7.49 21.15 15.65
N PRO A 288 8.36 21.23 14.65
CA PRO A 288 9.77 20.88 14.76
C PRO A 288 10.57 21.98 15.43
N GLU A 289 11.81 21.70 15.82
CA GLU A 289 12.80 22.70 16.23
C GLU A 289 13.38 23.43 15.01
N THR A 290 13.51 22.69 13.89
CA THR A 290 13.97 23.22 12.61
C THR A 290 13.04 22.75 11.50
N ASP A 291 12.54 23.71 10.71
CA ASP A 291 11.63 23.46 9.58
C ASP A 291 12.32 23.87 8.28
N LEU A 292 12.56 22.91 7.39
CA LEU A 292 13.26 23.09 6.12
C LEU A 292 12.33 22.77 4.95
N CYS A 293 12.58 23.39 3.79
CA CYS A 293 11.78 23.17 2.60
C CYS A 293 12.67 22.94 1.38
N LEU A 294 12.49 21.80 0.69
CA LEU A 294 13.13 21.52 -0.60
C LEU A 294 12.22 22.00 -1.74
N LYS A 295 12.55 23.14 -2.32
CA LYS A 295 11.73 23.83 -3.35
C LYS A 295 11.98 23.33 -4.76
N ASN A 296 13.17 22.82 -5.05
CA ASN A 296 13.61 22.49 -6.40
C ASN A 296 13.00 21.17 -6.90
N ASN A 297 12.34 21.18 -8.07
CA ASN A 297 11.84 19.98 -8.74
C ASN A 297 12.79 19.62 -9.89
N PHE A 298 13.37 18.41 -9.85
CA PHE A 298 14.28 17.87 -10.86
C PHE A 298 13.62 16.87 -11.81
N ARG A 299 12.35 16.53 -11.56
CA ARG A 299 11.62 15.49 -12.30
C ARG A 299 10.88 16.02 -13.51
N SER A 300 9.99 16.96 -13.30
CA SER A 300 8.94 17.33 -14.25
C SER A 300 9.25 18.65 -14.96
N LEU A 301 8.76 18.79 -16.19
CA LEU A 301 8.81 20.05 -16.93
C LEU A 301 7.96 21.14 -16.25
N PRO A 302 8.25 22.45 -16.51
CA PRO A 302 7.56 23.58 -15.86
C PRO A 302 6.04 23.55 -15.99
N ASN A 303 5.52 23.25 -17.19
CA ASN A 303 4.07 23.17 -17.44
C ASN A 303 3.38 22.12 -16.57
N ILE A 304 4.02 20.95 -16.35
CA ILE A 304 3.48 19.87 -15.50
C ILE A 304 3.46 20.30 -14.02
N VAL A 305 4.54 20.94 -13.56
CA VAL A 305 4.63 21.42 -12.18
C VAL A 305 3.58 22.51 -11.92
N THR A 306 3.48 23.49 -12.83
CA THR A 306 2.50 24.58 -12.69
C THR A 306 1.07 24.06 -12.66
N LEU A 307 0.74 23.10 -13.54
CA LEU A 307 -0.57 22.48 -13.60
C LEU A 307 -0.88 21.69 -12.32
N ALA A 308 0.05 20.87 -11.85
CA ALA A 308 -0.13 20.11 -10.63
C ALA A 308 -0.28 21.02 -9.39
N ASP A 309 0.52 22.09 -9.30
CA ASP A 309 0.45 23.06 -8.21
C ASP A 309 -0.87 23.87 -8.25
N SER A 310 -1.43 24.18 -9.44
CA SER A 310 -2.74 24.80 -9.58
C SER A 310 -3.85 23.94 -8.99
N ILE A 311 -3.87 22.64 -9.33
CA ILE A 311 -4.87 21.71 -8.83
C ILE A 311 -4.76 21.59 -7.29
N ILE A 312 -3.58 21.27 -6.78
CA ILE A 312 -3.41 21.02 -5.34
C ILE A 312 -3.56 22.30 -4.49
N GLY A 313 -3.37 23.48 -5.11
CA GLY A 313 -3.58 24.77 -4.48
C GLY A 313 -4.98 25.01 -3.94
N ASN A 314 -5.98 24.25 -4.39
CA ASN A 314 -7.36 24.31 -3.93
C ASN A 314 -7.60 23.57 -2.59
N ASN A 315 -6.64 22.77 -2.10
CA ASN A 315 -6.70 22.17 -0.78
C ASN A 315 -6.39 23.20 0.31
N ARG A 316 -7.12 23.15 1.43
CA ARG A 316 -6.95 24.05 2.59
C ARG A 316 -5.95 23.50 3.59
N ASN A 317 -6.01 22.18 3.86
CA ASN A 317 -5.15 21.53 4.84
C ASN A 317 -3.82 21.10 4.20
N ARG A 318 -2.91 22.07 4.06
CA ARG A 318 -1.58 21.85 3.46
C ARG A 318 -0.52 22.80 3.99
N LEU A 319 0.75 22.37 3.89
CA LEU A 319 1.89 23.25 4.09
C LEU A 319 2.15 24.06 2.81
N SER A 320 2.09 25.38 2.92
CA SER A 320 2.33 26.26 1.77
C SER A 320 3.76 26.10 1.27
N ARG A 321 3.90 25.81 -0.02
CA ARG A 321 5.20 25.73 -0.69
C ARG A 321 5.06 26.17 -2.14
N THR A 322 6.16 26.60 -2.72
CA THR A 322 6.28 26.89 -4.15
C THR A 322 7.30 25.95 -4.75
N SER A 323 6.90 25.17 -5.73
CA SER A 323 7.81 24.28 -6.45
C SER A 323 8.51 25.04 -7.57
N VAL A 324 9.84 24.93 -7.67
CA VAL A 324 10.65 25.54 -8.72
C VAL A 324 11.27 24.44 -9.56
N THR A 325 10.88 24.33 -10.83
CA THR A 325 11.49 23.33 -11.70
C THR A 325 12.90 23.74 -12.11
N MET A 326 13.81 22.77 -12.07
CA MET A 326 15.19 22.94 -12.55
C MET A 326 15.37 22.49 -14.01
N ARG A 327 14.30 22.00 -14.63
CA ARG A 327 14.32 21.56 -16.02
C ARG A 327 13.96 22.71 -16.96
N PRO A 328 14.59 22.78 -18.14
CA PRO A 328 14.27 23.82 -19.12
C PRO A 328 12.84 23.65 -19.64
N ALA A 329 12.19 24.76 -19.98
CA ALA A 329 10.90 24.70 -20.63
C ALA A 329 11.03 24.00 -22.00
N SER A 330 10.09 23.08 -22.28
CA SER A 330 9.90 22.51 -23.61
C SER A 330 8.65 23.15 -24.22
N GLY A 331 8.52 23.20 -25.52
CA GLY A 331 7.31 23.70 -26.15
C GLY A 331 6.05 22.83 -25.97
N PHE A 332 6.14 21.76 -25.17
CA PHE A 332 5.04 20.84 -24.90
C PHE A 332 4.06 21.42 -23.88
N ARG A 333 2.76 21.38 -24.19
CA ARG A 333 1.67 21.63 -23.25
C ARG A 333 0.90 20.36 -22.97
N THR A 334 0.38 20.23 -21.78
CA THR A 334 -0.56 19.16 -21.44
C THR A 334 -1.77 19.26 -22.33
N THR A 335 -2.32 18.13 -22.77
CA THR A 335 -3.49 18.08 -23.64
C THR A 335 -4.57 17.23 -23.00
N LEU A 336 -5.79 17.74 -22.97
CA LEU A 336 -7.00 17.02 -22.62
C LEU A 336 -7.66 16.53 -23.93
N TYR A 337 -7.87 15.22 -24.03
CA TYR A 337 -8.65 14.61 -25.08
C TYR A 337 -10.09 14.38 -24.61
N HIS A 338 -11.03 15.13 -25.18
CA HIS A 338 -12.45 14.89 -25.02
C HIS A 338 -12.94 13.89 -26.06
N CYS A 339 -13.65 12.85 -25.63
CA CYS A 339 -14.08 11.73 -26.46
C CYS A 339 -15.58 11.44 -26.29
N ARG A 340 -16.24 11.04 -27.39
CA ARG A 340 -17.69 10.76 -27.39
C ARG A 340 -18.11 9.54 -26.57
N ASN A 341 -17.20 8.63 -26.28
CA ASN A 341 -17.42 7.42 -25.46
C ASN A 341 -16.10 6.79 -25.05
N GLU A 342 -16.15 5.79 -24.16
CA GLU A 342 -14.97 5.08 -23.62
C GLU A 342 -14.14 4.37 -24.70
N MET A 343 -14.78 3.86 -25.77
CA MET A 343 -14.05 3.20 -26.86
C MET A 343 -13.22 4.22 -27.64
N ALA A 344 -13.80 5.38 -27.99
CA ALA A 344 -13.10 6.47 -28.66
C ALA A 344 -11.96 7.03 -27.78
N GLU A 345 -12.14 7.06 -26.46
CA GLU A 345 -11.12 7.46 -25.50
C GLU A 345 -9.93 6.49 -25.51
N ALA A 346 -10.19 5.18 -25.45
CA ALA A 346 -9.16 4.15 -25.53
C ALA A 346 -8.45 4.11 -26.89
N ASP A 347 -9.17 4.38 -27.99
CA ASP A 347 -8.60 4.47 -29.34
C ASP A 347 -7.69 5.69 -29.49
N THR A 348 -8.08 6.82 -28.93
CA THR A 348 -7.26 8.04 -28.90
C THR A 348 -5.98 7.82 -28.11
N LEU A 349 -6.09 7.20 -26.91
CA LEU A 349 -4.95 6.80 -26.11
C LEU A 349 -3.96 5.95 -26.92
N THR A 350 -4.40 4.85 -27.54
CA THR A 350 -3.52 3.95 -28.29
C THR A 350 -2.86 4.64 -29.48
N ARG A 351 -3.59 5.49 -30.18
CA ARG A 351 -3.08 6.29 -31.31
C ARG A 351 -1.96 7.23 -30.85
N ILE A 352 -2.13 7.97 -29.76
CA ILE A 352 -1.15 8.93 -29.28
C ILE A 352 0.09 8.23 -28.71
N LEU A 353 -0.09 7.17 -27.88
CA LEU A 353 1.05 6.38 -27.39
C LEU A 353 1.85 5.78 -28.55
N GLY A 354 1.16 5.25 -29.58
CA GLY A 354 1.81 4.73 -30.77
C GLY A 354 2.56 5.80 -31.57
N LEU A 355 2.07 7.03 -31.60
CA LEU A 355 2.78 8.16 -32.21
C LEU A 355 4.01 8.57 -31.41
N SER A 356 3.90 8.66 -30.08
CA SER A 356 5.02 9.00 -29.19
C SER A 356 6.12 7.94 -29.25
N HIS A 357 5.75 6.67 -29.35
CA HIS A 357 6.72 5.60 -29.52
C HIS A 357 7.46 5.70 -30.87
N ARG A 358 6.69 5.84 -31.99
CA ARG A 358 7.27 5.81 -33.34
C ARG A 358 8.00 7.09 -33.74
N LYS A 359 7.47 8.27 -33.34
CA LYS A 359 7.99 9.59 -33.80
C LYS A 359 8.94 10.22 -32.80
N GLU A 360 8.67 10.04 -31.48
CA GLU A 360 9.46 10.64 -30.41
C GLU A 360 10.46 9.66 -29.81
N GLY A 361 10.40 8.36 -30.17
CA GLY A 361 11.32 7.34 -29.68
C GLY A 361 11.16 6.97 -28.19
N ILE A 362 10.01 7.30 -27.58
CA ILE A 362 9.76 6.96 -26.18
C ILE A 362 9.53 5.45 -26.08
N SER A 363 10.31 4.76 -25.24
CA SER A 363 10.13 3.33 -24.98
C SER A 363 8.80 3.06 -24.29
N TRP A 364 8.17 1.93 -24.59
CA TRP A 364 6.90 1.55 -23.95
C TRP A 364 6.99 1.51 -22.43
N LYS A 365 8.10 1.03 -21.87
CA LYS A 365 8.36 0.97 -20.43
C LYS A 365 8.38 2.33 -19.74
N ASP A 366 8.64 3.39 -20.49
CA ASP A 366 8.69 4.76 -20.00
C ASP A 366 7.34 5.48 -20.14
N MET A 367 6.29 4.74 -20.53
CA MET A 367 4.92 5.21 -20.63
C MET A 367 4.05 4.54 -19.57
N ALA A 368 3.16 5.30 -18.94
CA ALA A 368 2.15 4.80 -18.03
C ALA A 368 0.77 5.37 -18.33
N VAL A 369 -0.25 4.53 -18.16
CA VAL A 369 -1.65 4.94 -18.13
C VAL A 369 -2.16 4.77 -16.70
N LEU A 370 -2.57 5.88 -16.11
CA LEU A 370 -3.04 5.95 -14.73
C LEU A 370 -4.55 6.15 -14.73
N TYR A 371 -5.22 5.40 -13.90
CA TYR A 371 -6.68 5.48 -13.72
C TYR A 371 -7.06 5.41 -12.25
N ARG A 372 -8.24 5.96 -11.90
CA ARG A 372 -8.72 5.97 -10.51
C ARG A 372 -9.18 4.60 -10.04
N ALA A 373 -9.81 3.83 -10.89
CA ALA A 373 -10.42 2.54 -10.55
C ALA A 373 -10.03 1.45 -11.57
N SER A 374 -9.80 0.25 -11.06
CA SER A 374 -9.27 -0.88 -11.86
C SER A 374 -10.20 -1.31 -13.00
N TYR A 375 -11.52 -1.12 -12.88
CA TYR A 375 -12.45 -1.47 -13.94
C TYR A 375 -12.26 -0.66 -15.23
N LEU A 376 -11.65 0.53 -15.15
CA LEU A 376 -11.33 1.37 -16.32
C LEU A 376 -10.26 0.74 -17.22
N SER A 377 -9.46 -0.21 -16.70
CA SER A 377 -8.43 -0.88 -17.49
C SER A 377 -8.99 -1.71 -18.64
N ARG A 378 -10.23 -2.19 -18.54
CA ARG A 378 -10.80 -3.12 -19.52
C ARG A 378 -10.87 -2.54 -20.94
N SER A 379 -11.38 -1.33 -21.12
CA SER A 379 -11.45 -0.67 -22.44
C SER A 379 -10.05 -0.41 -23.01
N ILE A 380 -9.11 -0.02 -22.13
CA ILE A 380 -7.70 0.19 -22.48
C ILE A 380 -7.06 -1.11 -22.96
N GLU A 381 -7.24 -2.20 -22.20
CA GLU A 381 -6.67 -3.53 -22.53
C GLU A 381 -7.18 -4.03 -23.88
N GLN A 382 -8.50 -3.91 -24.14
CA GLN A 382 -9.10 -4.28 -25.42
C GLN A 382 -8.50 -3.50 -26.59
N ALA A 383 -8.31 -2.18 -26.42
CA ALA A 383 -7.69 -1.34 -27.43
C ALA A 383 -6.21 -1.68 -27.65
N PHE A 384 -5.46 -1.94 -26.58
CA PHE A 384 -4.04 -2.34 -26.66
C PHE A 384 -3.84 -3.68 -27.35
N ILE A 385 -4.70 -4.66 -27.06
CA ILE A 385 -4.68 -5.97 -27.75
C ILE A 385 -4.94 -5.78 -29.25
N ARG A 386 -5.96 -5.00 -29.62
CA ARG A 386 -6.32 -4.73 -31.02
C ARG A 386 -5.17 -4.04 -31.78
N GLU A 387 -4.55 -3.05 -31.15
CA GLU A 387 -3.45 -2.27 -31.75
C GLU A 387 -2.07 -2.89 -31.53
N LYS A 388 -2.01 -4.09 -30.90
CA LYS A 388 -0.78 -4.82 -30.59
C LYS A 388 0.24 -4.01 -29.80
N ILE A 389 -0.21 -3.14 -28.88
CA ILE A 389 0.64 -2.37 -27.97
C ILE A 389 1.01 -3.29 -26.80
N PRO A 390 2.29 -3.51 -26.52
CA PRO A 390 2.70 -4.32 -25.39
C PRO A 390 2.38 -3.60 -24.07
N TYR A 391 1.71 -4.26 -23.14
CA TYR A 391 1.34 -3.68 -21.87
C TYR A 391 1.51 -4.66 -20.70
N ALA A 392 1.54 -4.13 -19.49
CA ALA A 392 1.50 -4.89 -18.26
C ALA A 392 0.55 -4.21 -17.27
N ILE A 393 -0.36 -4.99 -16.69
CA ILE A 393 -1.20 -4.52 -15.60
C ILE A 393 -0.37 -4.54 -14.32
N TRP A 394 -0.19 -3.36 -13.74
CA TRP A 394 0.48 -3.21 -12.46
C TRP A 394 -0.58 -3.25 -11.36
N GLY A 395 -0.51 -4.26 -10.46
CA GLY A 395 -1.52 -4.43 -9.41
C GLY A 395 -2.76 -5.20 -9.82
N GLY A 396 -2.72 -5.96 -10.91
CA GLY A 396 -3.58 -7.13 -11.11
C GLY A 396 -3.43 -8.13 -9.97
N VAL A 397 -3.92 -9.34 -10.08
CA VAL A 397 -3.68 -10.35 -9.03
C VAL A 397 -2.19 -10.40 -8.77
N ARG A 398 -1.80 -10.03 -7.57
CA ARG A 398 -0.41 -9.89 -7.17
C ARG A 398 0.31 -11.21 -7.41
N PHE A 399 1.56 -11.17 -7.88
CA PHE A 399 2.30 -12.39 -8.18
C PHE A 399 2.27 -13.37 -7.01
N PHE A 400 2.57 -12.87 -5.80
CA PHE A 400 2.51 -13.68 -4.56
C PHE A 400 1.09 -13.97 -4.06
N GLU A 401 0.06 -13.38 -4.65
CA GLU A 401 -1.34 -13.67 -4.37
C GLU A 401 -1.96 -14.66 -5.34
N ARG A 402 -1.28 -14.96 -6.45
CA ARG A 402 -1.73 -15.97 -7.40
C ARG A 402 -1.82 -17.32 -6.72
N LYS A 403 -2.88 -18.05 -7.03
CA LYS A 403 -3.19 -19.32 -6.38
C LYS A 403 -2.01 -20.28 -6.39
N GLU A 404 -1.42 -20.49 -7.56
CA GLU A 404 -0.29 -21.40 -7.77
C GLU A 404 0.96 -20.99 -7.00
N ILE A 405 1.21 -19.69 -6.87
CA ILE A 405 2.34 -19.15 -6.10
C ILE A 405 2.12 -19.37 -4.61
N LYS A 406 0.91 -19.05 -4.10
CA LYS A 406 0.57 -19.32 -2.71
C LYS A 406 0.60 -20.81 -2.37
N ASP A 407 0.22 -21.66 -3.31
CA ASP A 407 0.30 -23.11 -3.13
C ASP A 407 1.76 -23.55 -3.03
N ALA A 408 2.64 -23.04 -3.90
CA ALA A 408 4.08 -23.31 -3.86
C ALA A 408 4.74 -22.83 -2.56
N LEU A 409 4.49 -21.58 -2.15
CA LEU A 409 4.98 -21.03 -0.88
C LEU A 409 4.40 -21.77 0.33
N GLY A 410 3.16 -22.25 0.22
CA GLY A 410 2.53 -23.08 1.25
C GLY A 410 3.29 -24.38 1.53
N TYR A 411 3.88 -25.00 0.50
CA TYR A 411 4.78 -26.15 0.68
C TYR A 411 6.04 -25.77 1.46
N LEU A 412 6.70 -24.67 1.10
CA LEU A 412 7.88 -24.18 1.82
C LEU A 412 7.56 -23.83 3.28
N ARG A 413 6.44 -23.13 3.52
CA ARG A 413 5.98 -22.79 4.88
C ARG A 413 5.72 -24.04 5.72
N LEU A 414 5.09 -25.05 5.14
CA LEU A 414 4.82 -26.32 5.85
C LEU A 414 6.11 -27.08 6.19
N VAL A 415 7.14 -26.97 5.35
CA VAL A 415 8.47 -27.53 5.64
C VAL A 415 9.15 -26.77 6.77
N ALA A 416 9.11 -25.44 6.73
CA ALA A 416 9.82 -24.58 7.67
C ALA A 416 9.21 -24.57 9.07
N THR A 417 7.87 -24.50 9.18
CA THR A 417 7.23 -24.08 10.46
C THR A 417 6.10 -24.99 10.97
N ASP A 418 5.78 -26.06 10.28
CA ASP A 418 4.62 -26.95 10.64
C ASP A 418 3.28 -26.18 10.75
N ASP A 419 3.10 -25.18 9.88
CA ASP A 419 1.99 -24.23 9.87
C ASP A 419 0.68 -24.91 9.43
N ASP A 420 -0.33 -24.87 10.28
CA ASP A 420 -1.66 -25.45 10.01
C ASP A 420 -2.38 -24.75 8.83
N MET A 421 -2.15 -23.47 8.60
CA MET A 421 -2.73 -22.76 7.45
C MET A 421 -2.07 -23.22 6.14
N ALA A 422 -0.74 -23.34 6.14
CA ALA A 422 -0.01 -23.90 5.02
C ALA A 422 -0.44 -25.35 4.76
N PHE A 423 -0.61 -26.17 5.82
CA PHE A 423 -1.13 -27.52 5.70
C PHE A 423 -2.52 -27.55 5.03
N ARG A 424 -3.49 -26.76 5.51
CA ARG A 424 -4.84 -26.69 4.94
C ARG A 424 -4.82 -26.31 3.46
N ARG A 425 -3.90 -25.45 3.08
CA ARG A 425 -3.74 -25.00 1.72
C ARG A 425 -3.23 -26.10 0.80
N VAL A 426 -2.15 -26.78 1.18
CA VAL A 426 -1.44 -27.71 0.28
C VAL A 426 -1.82 -29.18 0.47
N ALA A 427 -2.46 -29.56 1.57
CA ALA A 427 -2.77 -30.97 1.85
C ALA A 427 -3.56 -31.67 0.72
N ASN A 428 -4.42 -30.93 0.02
CA ASN A 428 -5.22 -31.45 -1.10
C ASN A 428 -4.92 -30.77 -2.45
N VAL A 429 -3.75 -30.20 -2.61
CA VAL A 429 -3.24 -29.56 -3.84
C VAL A 429 -1.87 -30.14 -4.17
N PRO A 430 -1.74 -30.97 -5.22
CA PRO A 430 -2.77 -31.63 -6.06
C PRO A 430 -3.74 -32.50 -5.27
N SER A 431 -4.84 -32.90 -5.90
CA SER A 431 -5.91 -33.64 -5.23
C SER A 431 -5.44 -34.97 -4.59
N ARG A 432 -5.57 -35.08 -3.27
CA ARG A 432 -5.15 -36.25 -2.45
C ARG A 432 -6.30 -36.89 -1.67
N LYS A 433 -7.54 -36.52 -1.99
CA LYS A 433 -8.73 -36.98 -1.25
C LYS A 433 -8.74 -36.62 0.23
N ILE A 434 -8.05 -35.54 0.60
CA ILE A 434 -8.09 -34.91 1.93
C ILE A 434 -9.17 -33.81 1.87
N GLY A 435 -10.43 -34.22 1.94
CA GLY A 435 -11.58 -33.32 1.85
C GLY A 435 -12.02 -32.80 3.22
N LYS A 436 -13.12 -32.01 3.22
CA LYS A 436 -13.67 -31.35 4.43
C LYS A 436 -13.88 -32.31 5.63
N LYS A 437 -14.36 -33.55 5.38
CA LYS A 437 -14.57 -34.53 6.46
C LYS A 437 -13.26 -34.98 7.08
N THR A 438 -12.24 -35.21 6.26
CA THR A 438 -10.91 -35.62 6.75
C THR A 438 -10.27 -34.46 7.53
N LEU A 439 -10.36 -33.24 7.01
CA LEU A 439 -9.84 -32.06 7.71
C LEU A 439 -10.55 -31.81 9.05
N ALA A 440 -11.87 -31.97 9.11
CA ALA A 440 -12.62 -31.87 10.35
C ALA A 440 -12.16 -32.91 11.40
N PHE A 441 -11.99 -34.18 10.99
CA PHE A 441 -11.44 -35.23 11.83
C PHE A 441 -10.03 -34.90 12.34
N LEU A 442 -9.15 -34.42 11.43
CA LEU A 442 -7.78 -34.03 11.82
C LEU A 442 -7.78 -32.85 12.79
N GLN A 443 -8.67 -31.87 12.59
CA GLN A 443 -8.83 -30.72 13.49
C GLN A 443 -9.25 -31.16 14.89
N GLU A 444 -10.21 -32.06 15.00
CA GLU A 444 -10.67 -32.60 16.28
C GLU A 444 -9.56 -33.37 17.00
N TYR A 445 -8.83 -34.21 16.26
CA TYR A 445 -7.70 -34.97 16.79
C TYR A 445 -6.55 -34.04 17.23
N ALA A 446 -6.17 -33.07 16.41
CA ALA A 446 -5.13 -32.09 16.71
C ALA A 446 -5.48 -31.26 17.94
N SER A 447 -6.74 -30.85 18.07
CA SER A 447 -7.23 -30.08 19.22
C SER A 447 -7.19 -30.92 20.50
N ALA A 448 -7.54 -32.21 20.45
CA ALA A 448 -7.51 -33.09 21.59
C ALA A 448 -6.10 -33.43 22.09
N LYS A 449 -5.13 -33.52 21.15
CA LYS A 449 -3.73 -33.85 21.44
C LYS A 449 -2.81 -32.63 21.62
N GLY A 450 -3.24 -31.45 21.24
CA GLY A 450 -2.38 -30.26 21.23
C GLY A 450 -1.25 -30.33 20.19
N CYS A 451 -1.49 -30.95 19.02
CA CYS A 451 -0.51 -31.07 17.93
C CYS A 451 -0.98 -30.36 16.66
N SER A 452 -0.07 -30.23 15.68
CA SER A 452 -0.41 -29.65 14.37
C SER A 452 -1.30 -30.57 13.54
N LEU A 453 -1.97 -30.02 12.52
CA LEU A 453 -2.75 -30.82 11.56
C LEU A 453 -1.88 -31.77 10.74
N PHE A 454 -0.65 -31.39 10.45
CA PHE A 454 0.31 -32.26 9.77
C PHE A 454 0.69 -33.47 10.66
N THR A 455 1.00 -33.24 11.93
CA THR A 455 1.25 -34.29 12.90
C THR A 455 0.03 -35.20 13.07
N ALA A 456 -1.17 -34.60 13.16
CA ALA A 456 -2.42 -35.35 13.22
C ALA A 456 -2.62 -36.25 12.00
N LEU A 457 -2.29 -35.77 10.79
CA LEU A 457 -2.35 -36.58 9.57
C LEU A 457 -1.33 -37.72 9.62
N ALA A 458 -0.07 -37.43 9.98
CA ALA A 458 1.00 -38.42 10.03
C ALA A 458 0.69 -39.58 11.00
N GLU A 459 0.14 -39.27 12.18
CA GLU A 459 -0.23 -40.26 13.19
C GLU A 459 -1.48 -41.11 12.81
N ASN A 460 -2.34 -40.61 11.91
CA ASN A 460 -3.59 -41.28 11.53
C ASN A 460 -3.59 -41.88 10.12
N LEU A 461 -2.43 -41.99 9.45
CA LEU A 461 -2.34 -42.59 8.09
C LEU A 461 -2.92 -43.97 8.02
N GLY A 462 -2.65 -44.82 9.02
CA GLY A 462 -3.19 -46.18 9.10
C GLY A 462 -4.71 -46.23 9.21
N ARG A 463 -5.34 -45.21 9.84
CA ARG A 463 -6.79 -45.10 10.00
C ARG A 463 -7.48 -44.57 8.75
N LEU A 464 -6.80 -43.65 8.04
CA LEU A 464 -7.36 -42.99 6.86
C LEU A 464 -7.27 -43.85 5.60
N HIS A 465 -6.42 -44.86 5.58
CA HIS A 465 -6.17 -45.75 4.43
C HIS A 465 -6.00 -45.02 3.08
N ASN A 466 -5.27 -43.89 3.13
CA ASN A 466 -5.09 -43.01 1.98
C ASN A 466 -3.60 -42.98 1.55
N ALA A 467 -3.27 -43.71 0.51
CA ALA A 467 -1.90 -43.83 0.02
C ALA A 467 -1.32 -42.46 -0.44
N LYS A 468 -2.13 -41.60 -1.07
CA LYS A 468 -1.69 -40.27 -1.50
C LYS A 468 -1.40 -39.35 -0.31
N ALA A 469 -2.15 -39.49 0.78
CA ALA A 469 -1.84 -38.77 2.02
C ALA A 469 -0.52 -39.24 2.63
N GLY A 470 -0.23 -40.56 2.57
CA GLY A 470 1.05 -41.13 3.01
C GLY A 470 2.22 -40.59 2.18
N GLN A 471 2.08 -40.52 0.85
CA GLN A 471 3.10 -39.92 -0.04
C GLN A 471 3.35 -38.47 0.29
N PHE A 472 2.30 -37.69 0.56
CA PHE A 472 2.41 -36.29 0.97
C PHE A 472 3.17 -36.11 2.29
N VAL A 473 2.85 -36.94 3.30
CA VAL A 473 3.56 -36.91 4.59
C VAL A 473 5.05 -37.25 4.38
N SER A 474 5.36 -38.30 3.61
CA SER A 474 6.74 -38.66 3.29
C SER A 474 7.49 -37.54 2.59
N LEU A 475 6.85 -36.89 1.59
CA LEU A 475 7.42 -35.75 0.87
C LEU A 475 7.84 -34.61 1.80
N ILE A 476 6.95 -34.20 2.71
CA ILE A 476 7.23 -33.09 3.64
C ILE A 476 8.33 -33.48 4.64
N LEU A 477 8.30 -34.70 5.17
CA LEU A 477 9.33 -35.17 6.11
C LEU A 477 10.71 -35.28 5.45
N ASP A 478 10.77 -35.72 4.20
CA ASP A 478 12.05 -35.79 3.44
C ASP A 478 12.56 -34.40 3.08
N ALA A 479 11.67 -33.48 2.72
CA ALA A 479 12.02 -32.07 2.47
C ALA A 479 12.57 -31.39 3.75
N ARG A 480 11.97 -31.62 4.91
CA ARG A 480 12.49 -31.15 6.20
C ARG A 480 13.90 -31.64 6.51
N LYS A 481 14.19 -32.91 6.21
CA LYS A 481 15.53 -33.44 6.43
C LYS A 481 16.57 -32.82 5.50
N LYS A 482 16.17 -32.44 4.30
CA LYS A 482 17.06 -31.89 3.25
C LYS A 482 17.23 -30.37 3.35
N SER A 483 16.29 -29.65 3.97
CA SER A 483 16.24 -28.19 4.00
C SER A 483 17.49 -27.53 4.61
N GLY A 484 18.16 -28.18 5.56
CA GLY A 484 19.40 -27.65 6.17
C GLY A 484 20.67 -27.78 5.33
N GLY A 485 20.64 -28.46 4.17
CA GLY A 485 21.81 -28.69 3.32
C GLY A 485 21.58 -28.43 1.83
N MET A 486 20.43 -27.85 1.47
CA MET A 486 20.02 -27.58 0.09
C MET A 486 19.60 -26.12 -0.06
N SER A 487 19.85 -25.53 -1.23
CA SER A 487 19.36 -24.18 -1.54
C SER A 487 17.83 -24.15 -1.54
N ILE A 488 17.22 -22.99 -1.20
CA ILE A 488 15.75 -22.82 -1.15
C ILE A 488 15.14 -23.04 -2.54
N SER A 489 15.82 -22.57 -3.60
CA SER A 489 15.39 -22.77 -4.99
C SER A 489 15.33 -24.24 -5.36
N ALA A 490 16.37 -25.02 -5.03
CA ALA A 490 16.39 -26.47 -5.29
C ALA A 490 15.37 -27.24 -4.42
N LEU A 491 15.17 -26.81 -3.17
CA LEU A 491 14.14 -27.36 -2.29
C LEU A 491 12.75 -27.11 -2.87
N LEU A 492 12.47 -25.89 -3.33
CA LEU A 492 11.18 -25.51 -3.95
C LEU A 492 10.95 -26.33 -5.22
N GLU A 493 11.90 -26.37 -6.14
CA GLU A 493 11.78 -27.14 -7.40
C GLU A 493 11.49 -28.61 -7.11
N GLY A 494 12.25 -29.24 -6.22
CA GLY A 494 12.05 -30.62 -5.80
C GLY A 494 10.69 -30.87 -5.15
N LEU A 495 10.18 -29.93 -4.34
CA LEU A 495 8.83 -30.01 -3.77
C LEU A 495 7.74 -29.91 -4.84
N LEU A 496 7.85 -28.99 -5.78
CA LEU A 496 6.87 -28.77 -6.85
C LEU A 496 6.82 -29.96 -7.83
N GLU A 497 7.96 -30.56 -8.16
CA GLU A 497 8.02 -31.78 -8.99
C GLU A 497 7.46 -32.99 -8.24
N SER A 498 7.98 -33.26 -7.05
CA SER A 498 7.62 -34.46 -6.27
C SER A 498 6.19 -34.43 -5.75
N SER A 499 5.61 -33.24 -5.52
CA SER A 499 4.19 -33.09 -5.15
C SER A 499 3.24 -33.38 -6.29
N GLY A 500 3.72 -33.29 -7.55
CA GLY A 500 2.92 -33.40 -8.77
C GLY A 500 2.27 -32.07 -9.20
N LEU A 501 2.59 -30.93 -8.54
CA LEU A 501 1.98 -29.64 -8.84
C LEU A 501 2.42 -29.13 -10.22
N LEU A 502 3.70 -29.25 -10.59
CA LEU A 502 4.15 -28.91 -11.94
C LEU A 502 3.50 -29.79 -13.02
N ALA A 503 3.27 -31.06 -12.72
CA ALA A 503 2.61 -31.97 -13.67
C ALA A 503 1.12 -31.59 -13.88
N GLU A 504 0.43 -31.10 -12.85
CA GLU A 504 -0.96 -30.63 -12.95
C GLU A 504 -1.10 -29.43 -13.89
N TYR A 505 -0.10 -28.54 -13.94
CA TYR A 505 -0.12 -27.34 -14.77
C TYR A 505 0.60 -27.46 -16.13
N ARG A 506 1.19 -28.62 -16.44
CA ARG A 506 1.74 -28.94 -17.78
C ARG A 506 0.64 -29.33 -18.78
N THR A 507 -0.37 -28.45 -18.90
CA THR A 507 -1.48 -28.63 -19.86
C THR A 507 -1.63 -27.33 -20.64
N ASP A 508 -2.07 -27.38 -21.88
CA ASP A 508 -2.24 -26.25 -22.78
C ASP A 508 -3.17 -25.13 -22.21
N THR A 509 -4.03 -25.48 -21.26
CA THR A 509 -4.96 -24.55 -20.61
C THR A 509 -4.40 -23.85 -19.36
N GLU A 510 -3.26 -24.30 -18.84
CA GLU A 510 -2.68 -23.82 -17.56
C GLU A 510 -1.23 -23.30 -17.72
N GLU A 511 -0.82 -23.02 -18.97
CA GLU A 511 0.54 -22.60 -19.33
C GLU A 511 0.99 -21.35 -18.53
N GLU A 512 0.08 -20.36 -18.34
CA GLU A 512 0.37 -19.16 -17.54
C GLU A 512 0.75 -19.52 -16.08
N ARG A 513 0.11 -20.51 -15.47
CA ARG A 513 0.44 -20.94 -14.10
C ARG A 513 1.78 -21.65 -14.04
N LEU A 514 2.11 -22.42 -15.05
CA LEU A 514 3.44 -23.06 -15.16
C LEU A 514 4.54 -22.01 -15.26
N GLU A 515 4.35 -21.01 -16.12
CA GLU A 515 5.27 -19.88 -16.25
C GLU A 515 5.45 -19.12 -14.92
N ASN A 516 4.36 -18.91 -14.19
CA ASN A 516 4.39 -18.26 -12.87
C ASN A 516 5.22 -19.05 -11.86
N LEU A 517 5.10 -20.38 -11.82
CA LEU A 517 5.91 -21.24 -10.94
C LEU A 517 7.39 -21.23 -11.33
N GLN A 518 7.71 -21.24 -12.63
CA GLN A 518 9.06 -21.12 -13.12
C GLN A 518 9.69 -19.76 -12.76
N GLU A 519 8.91 -18.68 -12.86
CA GLU A 519 9.35 -17.35 -12.45
C GLU A 519 9.56 -17.28 -10.93
N LEU A 520 8.73 -17.96 -10.13
CA LEU A 520 8.97 -18.06 -8.68
C LEU A 520 10.32 -18.74 -8.40
N ILE A 521 10.62 -19.87 -9.02
CA ILE A 521 11.91 -20.58 -8.82
C ILE A 521 13.08 -19.65 -9.18
N LYS A 522 12.99 -18.93 -10.31
CA LYS A 522 14.01 -17.96 -10.72
C LYS A 522 14.17 -16.84 -9.69
N SER A 523 13.07 -16.32 -9.16
CA SER A 523 13.11 -15.24 -8.15
C SER A 523 13.77 -15.69 -6.86
N VAL A 524 13.51 -16.93 -6.41
CA VAL A 524 14.18 -17.53 -5.25
C VAL A 524 15.68 -17.62 -5.49
N LYS A 525 16.09 -18.09 -6.68
CA LYS A 525 17.52 -18.20 -7.03
C LYS A 525 18.21 -16.83 -7.04
N LEU A 526 17.56 -15.80 -7.54
CA LEU A 526 18.10 -14.44 -7.50
C LEU A 526 18.23 -13.93 -6.05
N TYR A 527 17.22 -14.19 -5.21
CA TYR A 527 17.30 -13.87 -3.78
C TYR A 527 18.50 -14.54 -3.10
N GLU A 528 18.74 -15.82 -3.38
CA GLU A 528 19.90 -16.56 -2.87
C GLU A 528 21.22 -15.96 -3.36
N ASP A 529 21.28 -15.56 -4.64
CA ASP A 529 22.48 -14.96 -5.23
C ASP A 529 22.78 -13.56 -4.64
N GLU A 530 21.76 -12.78 -4.30
CA GLU A 530 21.90 -11.45 -3.71
C GLU A 530 22.28 -11.49 -2.22
N ASN A 531 21.92 -12.55 -1.51
CA ASN A 531 22.15 -12.69 -0.07
C ASN A 531 23.26 -13.73 0.26
N LYS A 532 24.14 -14.07 -0.69
CA LYS A 532 25.18 -15.08 -0.52
C LYS A 532 26.14 -14.84 0.66
N GLU A 533 26.33 -13.59 1.05
CA GLU A 533 27.21 -13.18 2.14
C GLU A 533 26.50 -13.10 3.50
N GLU A 534 25.16 -13.27 3.54
CA GLU A 534 24.37 -13.27 4.76
C GLU A 534 23.95 -14.71 5.11
N ASP A 535 23.85 -15.01 6.42
CA ASP A 535 23.27 -16.28 6.92
C ASP A 535 21.74 -16.26 6.69
N TYR A 536 21.31 -16.47 5.44
CA TYR A 536 19.87 -16.55 5.12
C TYR A 536 19.35 -17.98 5.34
N THR A 537 18.16 -18.06 5.92
CA THR A 537 17.44 -19.32 6.15
C THR A 537 16.14 -19.35 5.34
N LEU A 538 15.53 -20.53 5.22
CA LEU A 538 14.19 -20.65 4.64
C LEU A 538 13.17 -19.79 5.38
N GLU A 539 13.27 -19.68 6.70
CA GLU A 539 12.40 -18.87 7.54
C GLU A 539 12.57 -17.38 7.23
N THR A 540 13.82 -16.91 7.09
CA THR A 540 14.12 -15.51 6.74
C THR A 540 13.54 -15.16 5.37
N TYR A 541 13.76 -16.03 4.37
CA TYR A 541 13.18 -15.88 3.03
C TYR A 541 11.65 -15.75 3.07
N LEU A 542 10.96 -16.64 3.82
CA LEU A 542 9.51 -16.61 3.94
C LEU A 542 9.00 -15.35 4.68
N GLN A 543 9.77 -14.82 5.62
CA GLN A 543 9.46 -13.55 6.28
C GLN A 543 9.62 -12.36 5.35
N ASP A 544 10.70 -12.32 4.59
CA ASP A 544 10.94 -11.28 3.60
C ASP A 544 9.83 -11.25 2.55
N ILE A 545 9.43 -12.42 2.04
CA ILE A 545 8.30 -12.51 1.10
C ILE A 545 7.00 -12.00 1.70
N ALA A 546 6.71 -12.29 2.96
CA ALA A 546 5.51 -11.77 3.61
C ALA A 546 5.51 -10.24 3.73
N LEU A 547 6.68 -9.62 3.72
CA LEU A 547 6.85 -8.17 3.73
C LEU A 547 6.90 -7.54 2.31
N TYR A 548 7.09 -8.34 1.27
CA TYR A 548 7.18 -7.83 -0.08
C TYR A 548 5.84 -7.41 -0.66
N THR A 549 5.84 -6.25 -1.32
CA THR A 549 4.77 -5.82 -2.21
C THR A 549 5.14 -6.13 -3.67
N ASN A 550 4.17 -6.28 -4.55
CA ASN A 550 4.37 -6.66 -5.96
C ASN A 550 5.28 -5.77 -6.79
N ALA A 551 5.50 -4.54 -6.34
CA ALA A 551 6.36 -3.60 -7.04
C ALA A 551 7.80 -4.12 -7.17
N ASP A 552 8.20 -5.07 -6.34
CA ASP A 552 9.60 -5.48 -6.19
C ASP A 552 10.09 -6.48 -7.24
N TYR A 553 9.19 -7.10 -8.02
CA TYR A 553 9.56 -8.28 -8.84
C TYR A 553 9.42 -8.14 -10.37
N ARG A 554 9.24 -6.92 -10.91
CA ARG A 554 9.11 -6.83 -12.37
C ARG A 554 10.42 -6.45 -13.04
N LYS A 555 11.02 -7.44 -13.72
CA LYS A 555 12.08 -7.19 -14.71
C LYS A 555 11.55 -6.29 -15.83
N ASP A 556 12.45 -5.45 -16.30
CA ASP A 556 12.39 -4.47 -17.38
C ASP A 556 11.95 -5.08 -18.72
N ASP A 557 10.66 -5.36 -18.86
CA ASP A 557 10.07 -5.62 -20.16
C ASP A 557 9.61 -4.27 -20.77
N ASP A 558 9.88 -4.04 -22.04
CA ASP A 558 9.44 -2.84 -22.74
C ASP A 558 7.92 -2.87 -22.99
N LYS A 559 7.14 -2.54 -21.97
CA LYS A 559 5.67 -2.59 -21.94
C LYS A 559 5.10 -1.34 -21.29
N VAL A 560 4.00 -0.81 -21.84
CA VAL A 560 3.23 0.26 -21.21
C VAL A 560 2.68 -0.24 -19.88
N LYS A 561 2.79 0.57 -18.83
CA LYS A 561 2.31 0.21 -17.50
C LYS A 561 0.91 0.76 -17.26
N LEU A 562 -0.05 -0.16 -17.06
CA LEU A 562 -1.43 0.16 -16.70
C LEU A 562 -1.60 -0.01 -15.19
N MET A 563 -2.00 1.04 -14.46
CA MET A 563 -2.13 0.98 -13.01
C MET A 563 -3.08 2.02 -12.45
N THR A 564 -3.55 1.79 -11.23
CA THR A 564 -4.25 2.85 -10.50
C THR A 564 -3.27 3.93 -10.05
N VAL A 565 -3.77 5.15 -9.83
CA VAL A 565 -2.94 6.27 -9.34
C VAL A 565 -2.26 5.92 -8.01
N HIS A 566 -2.93 5.19 -7.11
CA HIS A 566 -2.35 4.76 -5.84
C HIS A 566 -1.08 3.91 -6.03
N GLN A 567 -1.09 3.02 -7.01
CA GLN A 567 0.04 2.15 -7.33
C GLN A 567 1.19 2.89 -8.02
N ALA A 568 0.91 4.04 -8.63
CA ALA A 568 1.90 4.87 -9.28
C ALA A 568 2.74 5.72 -8.30
N LYS A 569 2.34 5.76 -7.01
CA LYS A 569 3.12 6.49 -6.00
C LYS A 569 4.54 5.93 -5.90
N GLY A 570 5.53 6.82 -5.84
CA GLY A 570 6.95 6.45 -5.87
C GLY A 570 7.53 6.14 -7.25
N LEU A 571 6.68 5.99 -8.28
CA LEU A 571 7.13 5.77 -9.66
C LEU A 571 7.23 7.10 -10.44
N GLU A 572 7.88 7.05 -11.61
CA GLU A 572 7.98 8.19 -12.52
C GLU A 572 8.20 7.70 -13.96
N PHE A 573 7.58 8.39 -14.92
CA PHE A 573 7.57 7.99 -16.32
C PHE A 573 7.82 9.19 -17.22
N THR A 574 8.38 8.95 -18.40
CA THR A 574 8.58 9.98 -19.41
C THR A 574 7.24 10.51 -19.89
N LEU A 575 6.29 9.60 -20.13
CA LEU A 575 4.93 9.93 -20.57
C LEU A 575 3.92 9.33 -19.59
N VAL A 576 3.00 10.16 -19.10
CA VAL A 576 1.86 9.75 -18.29
C VAL A 576 0.57 10.14 -18.97
N TRP A 577 -0.35 9.20 -19.03
CA TRP A 577 -1.73 9.44 -19.44
C TRP A 577 -2.65 9.23 -18.25
N ILE A 578 -3.46 10.22 -17.90
CA ILE A 578 -4.50 10.08 -16.86
C ILE A 578 -5.83 9.88 -17.57
N TYR A 579 -6.40 8.68 -17.39
CA TYR A 579 -7.55 8.18 -18.14
C TYR A 579 -8.83 8.24 -17.31
N GLY A 580 -9.95 8.60 -17.96
CA GLY A 580 -11.27 8.57 -17.35
C GLY A 580 -11.51 9.70 -16.33
N LEU A 581 -11.07 10.92 -16.66
CA LEU A 581 -11.21 12.09 -15.79
C LEU A 581 -12.64 12.67 -15.86
N SER A 582 -13.58 11.92 -15.31
CA SER A 582 -14.98 12.33 -15.19
C SER A 582 -15.37 12.54 -13.72
N GLU A 583 -16.27 13.50 -13.47
CA GLU A 583 -16.85 13.74 -12.18
C GLU A 583 -17.57 12.48 -11.66
N GLY A 584 -17.39 12.14 -10.39
CA GLY A 584 -17.89 10.89 -9.80
C GLY A 584 -16.97 9.67 -10.01
N ILE A 585 -15.96 9.76 -10.92
CA ILE A 585 -14.88 8.78 -11.08
C ILE A 585 -13.60 9.31 -10.43
N MET A 586 -13.15 10.49 -10.85
CA MET A 586 -12.04 11.22 -10.25
C MET A 586 -12.39 12.71 -10.21
N PRO A 587 -12.85 13.23 -9.06
CA PRO A 587 -12.92 12.59 -7.73
C PRO A 587 -13.93 11.43 -7.68
N SER A 588 -13.63 10.45 -6.80
CA SER A 588 -14.52 9.33 -6.52
C SER A 588 -15.78 9.80 -5.79
N HIS A 589 -16.95 9.55 -6.36
CA HIS A 589 -18.22 9.86 -5.70
C HIS A 589 -18.35 9.20 -4.32
N ARG A 590 -17.89 7.95 -4.20
CA ARG A 590 -17.91 7.22 -2.93
C ARG A 590 -17.06 7.92 -1.87
N THR A 591 -15.82 8.27 -2.19
CA THR A 591 -14.88 8.92 -1.25
C THR A 591 -15.42 10.27 -0.77
N VAL A 592 -15.94 11.08 -1.72
CA VAL A 592 -16.53 12.38 -1.39
C VAL A 592 -17.79 12.22 -0.54
N ARG A 593 -18.65 11.26 -0.86
CA ARG A 593 -19.86 10.99 -0.09
C ARG A 593 -19.59 10.50 1.34
N GLU A 594 -18.59 9.62 1.52
CA GLU A 594 -18.27 9.05 2.84
C GLU A 594 -17.51 10.04 3.73
N ARG A 595 -16.67 10.93 3.15
CA ARG A 595 -15.72 11.76 3.90
C ARG A 595 -15.85 13.27 3.65
N GLY A 596 -16.79 13.70 2.82
CA GLY A 596 -17.06 15.12 2.54
C GLY A 596 -15.84 15.85 1.97
N GLU A 597 -15.57 17.05 2.47
CA GLU A 597 -14.47 17.92 2.05
C GLU A 597 -13.09 17.24 2.24
N ALA A 598 -12.91 16.52 3.34
CA ALA A 598 -11.65 15.78 3.57
C ALA A 598 -11.42 14.70 2.50
N GLY A 599 -12.47 14.01 2.06
CA GLY A 599 -12.42 13.06 0.97
C GLY A 599 -12.10 13.73 -0.38
N LEU A 600 -12.66 14.91 -0.63
CA LEU A 600 -12.35 15.69 -1.83
C LEU A 600 -10.89 16.16 -1.84
N GLU A 601 -10.36 16.59 -0.71
CA GLU A 601 -8.95 16.98 -0.58
C GLU A 601 -8.01 15.78 -0.80
N GLU A 602 -8.37 14.58 -0.32
CA GLU A 602 -7.60 13.35 -0.60
C GLU A 602 -7.62 12.99 -2.09
N GLU A 603 -8.78 13.04 -2.75
CA GLU A 603 -8.90 12.81 -4.19
C GLU A 603 -8.09 13.85 -5.01
N ARG A 604 -8.00 15.10 -4.54
CA ARG A 604 -7.19 16.13 -5.19
C ARG A 604 -5.69 15.87 -4.99
N ARG A 605 -5.26 15.36 -3.81
CA ARG A 605 -3.89 14.86 -3.63
C ARG A 605 -3.59 13.68 -4.56
N LEU A 606 -4.58 12.82 -4.78
CA LEU A 606 -4.43 11.71 -5.73
C LEU A 606 -4.23 12.22 -7.16
N MET A 607 -4.99 13.22 -7.61
CA MET A 607 -4.78 13.87 -8.91
C MET A 607 -3.39 14.54 -8.99
N TYR A 608 -2.98 15.25 -7.95
CA TYR A 608 -1.63 15.83 -7.84
C TYR A 608 -0.54 14.75 -7.96
N VAL A 609 -0.69 13.63 -7.26
CA VAL A 609 0.23 12.49 -7.38
C VAL A 609 0.26 11.99 -8.81
N ALA A 610 -0.87 11.82 -9.48
CA ALA A 610 -0.94 11.35 -10.87
C ALA A 610 -0.16 12.28 -11.82
N CYS A 611 -0.41 13.59 -11.74
CA CYS A 611 0.29 14.59 -12.56
C CYS A 611 1.80 14.57 -12.32
N THR A 612 2.22 14.49 -11.06
CA THR A 612 3.64 14.52 -10.68
C THR A 612 4.42 13.24 -10.98
N ARG A 613 3.77 12.20 -11.54
CA ARG A 613 4.47 11.02 -12.08
C ARG A 613 5.09 11.30 -13.45
N ALA A 614 4.62 12.32 -14.16
CA ALA A 614 5.11 12.68 -15.49
C ALA A 614 6.42 13.46 -15.42
N LYS A 615 7.38 13.07 -16.28
CA LYS A 615 8.63 13.82 -16.53
C LYS A 615 8.45 14.84 -17.65
N ASP A 616 8.07 14.36 -18.84
CA ASP A 616 8.13 15.13 -20.09
C ASP A 616 6.77 15.36 -20.73
N ARG A 617 5.87 14.36 -20.64
CA ARG A 617 4.57 14.37 -21.31
C ARG A 617 3.48 14.01 -20.33
N LEU A 618 2.46 14.84 -20.26
CA LEU A 618 1.25 14.61 -19.47
C LEU A 618 0.04 14.78 -20.37
N TYR A 619 -0.80 13.76 -20.43
CA TYR A 619 -2.05 13.77 -21.17
C TYR A 619 -3.21 13.45 -20.24
N PHE A 620 -4.33 14.07 -20.51
CA PHE A 620 -5.62 13.83 -19.88
C PHE A 620 -6.60 13.29 -20.89
N SER A 621 -7.51 12.42 -20.46
CA SER A 621 -8.66 12.08 -21.26
C SER A 621 -9.90 11.90 -20.40
N GLU A 622 -11.03 12.24 -21.00
CA GLU A 622 -12.36 11.97 -20.46
C GLU A 622 -13.32 11.67 -21.62
N SER A 623 -14.45 11.08 -21.32
CA SER A 623 -15.44 10.72 -22.33
C SER A 623 -16.85 10.96 -21.85
N GLU A 624 -17.72 11.33 -22.82
CA GLU A 624 -19.15 11.31 -22.62
C GLU A 624 -19.67 9.89 -22.39
N GLY A 625 -20.90 9.77 -21.97
CA GLY A 625 -21.61 8.51 -21.75
C GLY A 625 -22.26 8.44 -20.38
N PHE A 626 -22.45 7.22 -19.91
CA PHE A 626 -23.17 6.96 -18.68
C PHE A 626 -22.25 6.31 -17.65
N ASN A 627 -22.25 6.84 -16.43
CA ASN A 627 -21.55 6.21 -15.31
C ASN A 627 -22.49 5.23 -14.62
N VAL A 628 -22.23 3.94 -14.79
CA VAL A 628 -23.06 2.85 -14.22
C VAL A 628 -23.09 2.89 -12.69
N GLN A 629 -21.98 3.31 -12.04
CA GLN A 629 -21.91 3.33 -10.57
C GLN A 629 -22.74 4.45 -9.94
N THR A 630 -22.81 5.59 -10.62
CA THR A 630 -23.59 6.74 -10.14
C THR A 630 -24.98 6.81 -10.78
N SER A 631 -25.24 5.97 -11.80
CA SER A 631 -26.47 6.02 -12.63
C SER A 631 -26.73 7.40 -13.23
N GLN A 632 -25.69 8.12 -13.63
CA GLN A 632 -25.75 9.48 -14.17
C GLN A 632 -24.92 9.63 -15.42
N SER A 633 -25.17 10.67 -16.21
CA SER A 633 -24.31 11.05 -17.33
C SER A 633 -22.93 11.45 -16.83
N LYS A 634 -21.91 11.12 -17.61
CA LYS A 634 -20.53 11.55 -17.34
C LYS A 634 -20.36 13.02 -17.71
N TYR A 635 -19.66 13.74 -16.87
CA TYR A 635 -19.22 15.12 -17.11
C TYR A 635 -17.74 15.24 -16.78
N PRO A 636 -17.02 16.19 -17.39
CA PRO A 636 -15.59 16.40 -17.09
C PRO A 636 -15.33 16.64 -15.61
N SER A 637 -14.22 16.12 -15.12
CA SER A 637 -13.81 16.25 -13.72
C SER A 637 -13.59 17.70 -13.31
N ARG A 638 -14.02 18.10 -12.12
CA ARG A 638 -13.69 19.40 -11.52
C ARG A 638 -12.19 19.67 -11.44
N PHE A 639 -11.37 18.63 -11.31
CA PHE A 639 -9.92 18.78 -11.24
C PHE A 639 -9.30 19.28 -12.54
N ILE A 640 -9.89 18.94 -13.68
CA ILE A 640 -9.48 19.50 -14.97
C ILE A 640 -9.81 20.98 -15.00
N ARG A 641 -11.00 21.36 -14.54
CA ARG A 641 -11.44 22.77 -14.50
C ARG A 641 -10.58 23.63 -13.58
N GLU A 642 -10.10 23.09 -12.46
CA GLU A 642 -9.19 23.79 -11.54
C GLU A 642 -7.86 24.21 -12.17
N ALA A 643 -7.54 23.70 -13.36
CA ALA A 643 -6.35 24.02 -14.15
C ALA A 643 -6.66 24.39 -15.61
N GLU A 644 -7.85 24.89 -15.91
CA GLU A 644 -8.39 25.07 -17.27
C GLU A 644 -7.46 25.84 -18.22
N ASP A 645 -6.80 26.87 -17.76
CA ASP A 645 -5.89 27.69 -18.61
C ASP A 645 -4.52 27.04 -18.87
N LEU A 646 -4.21 25.90 -18.26
CA LEU A 646 -2.88 25.30 -18.25
C LEU A 646 -2.71 24.10 -19.19
N TYR A 647 -3.73 23.75 -19.95
CA TYR A 647 -3.70 22.66 -20.94
C TYR A 647 -4.47 23.05 -22.20
N ASP A 648 -4.24 22.32 -23.28
CA ASP A 648 -4.97 22.44 -24.53
C ASP A 648 -6.07 21.38 -24.60
N ILE A 649 -7.20 21.68 -25.26
CA ILE A 649 -8.30 20.73 -25.45
C ILE A 649 -8.31 20.25 -26.90
N GLU A 650 -8.33 18.92 -27.08
CA GLU A 650 -8.56 18.29 -28.40
C GLU A 650 -9.83 17.43 -28.35
N GLY A 651 -10.60 17.52 -29.42
CA GLY A 651 -11.88 16.83 -29.60
C GLY A 651 -13.07 17.78 -29.66
N PRO A 652 -14.28 17.25 -29.84
CA PRO A 652 -15.51 18.06 -29.98
C PRO A 652 -16.04 18.48 -28.58
N PHE A 653 -15.24 19.20 -27.83
CA PHE A 653 -15.60 19.65 -26.47
C PHE A 653 -16.65 20.78 -26.55
N ASP A 654 -17.81 20.53 -25.91
CA ASP A 654 -18.84 21.54 -25.76
C ASP A 654 -18.67 22.23 -24.37
N PRO A 655 -18.49 23.57 -24.31
CA PRO A 655 -18.40 24.30 -23.06
C PRO A 655 -19.60 24.08 -22.12
N ASP A 656 -20.77 23.73 -22.64
CA ASP A 656 -21.95 23.41 -21.82
C ASP A 656 -21.77 22.14 -20.95
N LEU A 657 -20.78 21.30 -21.25
CA LEU A 657 -20.41 20.18 -20.39
C LEU A 657 -20.00 20.65 -18.99
N TRP A 658 -19.36 21.84 -18.90
CA TRP A 658 -19.03 22.43 -17.60
C TRP A 658 -20.27 22.78 -16.77
N LEU A 659 -21.37 23.16 -17.42
CA LEU A 659 -22.64 23.39 -16.73
C LEU A 659 -23.19 22.08 -16.14
N GLY A 660 -22.95 20.97 -16.81
CA GLY A 660 -23.25 19.63 -16.29
C GLY A 660 -22.43 19.28 -15.06
N THR A 661 -21.12 19.54 -15.11
CA THR A 661 -20.21 19.38 -13.97
C THR A 661 -20.67 20.23 -12.78
N ASP A 662 -21.00 21.53 -13.00
CA ASP A 662 -21.46 22.44 -11.96
C ASP A 662 -22.79 21.98 -11.34
N ARG A 663 -23.72 21.51 -12.17
CA ARG A 663 -24.98 20.94 -11.68
C ARG A 663 -24.74 19.72 -10.81
N LEU A 664 -23.85 18.83 -11.23
CA LEU A 664 -23.50 17.62 -10.48
C LEU A 664 -22.85 17.97 -9.15
N ILE A 665 -21.89 18.91 -9.13
CA ILE A 665 -21.24 19.42 -7.92
C ILE A 665 -22.25 20.06 -6.97
N ASN A 666 -23.17 20.89 -7.49
CA ASN A 666 -24.17 21.58 -6.69
C ASN A 666 -25.30 20.67 -6.20
N THR A 667 -25.50 19.50 -6.82
CA THR A 667 -26.46 18.49 -6.34
C THR A 667 -25.86 17.59 -5.26
N LEU A 668 -24.54 17.60 -5.11
CA LEU A 668 -23.81 16.89 -4.07
C LEU A 668 -23.32 17.95 -3.06
N ASP A 669 -23.87 17.94 -1.83
CA ASP A 669 -23.29 18.67 -0.70
C ASP A 669 -21.80 18.30 -0.59
N PRO A 670 -20.89 19.20 -0.14
CA PRO A 670 -19.52 18.86 0.27
C PRO A 670 -19.42 17.67 1.23
N THR A 671 -20.50 17.35 1.96
CA THR A 671 -20.63 16.14 2.78
C THR A 671 -21.05 14.90 1.99
N GLY A 672 -21.23 14.98 0.67
CA GLY A 672 -21.74 13.91 -0.17
C GLY A 672 -23.21 13.58 0.02
N LYS A 673 -23.94 14.38 0.77
CA LYS A 673 -25.40 14.26 0.83
C LYS A 673 -25.99 14.99 -0.37
N SER A 674 -26.90 14.34 -1.08
CA SER A 674 -27.71 15.05 -2.07
C SER A 674 -28.45 16.18 -1.33
N ILE A 675 -28.26 17.42 -1.76
CA ILE A 675 -29.08 18.54 -1.29
C ILE A 675 -30.53 18.16 -1.66
N PRO A 676 -31.44 18.02 -0.71
CA PRO A 676 -32.81 17.75 -1.07
C PRO A 676 -33.25 18.83 -2.07
N LYS A 677 -33.59 18.44 -3.29
CA LYS A 677 -34.21 19.40 -4.20
C LYS A 677 -35.37 19.99 -3.45
N PRO A 678 -35.61 21.32 -3.44
CA PRO A 678 -36.70 21.94 -2.71
C PRO A 678 -38.00 21.65 -3.41
N PHE A 679 -38.41 20.40 -3.40
CA PHE A 679 -39.77 20.04 -3.82
C PHE A 679 -40.72 20.42 -2.70
N LEU A 680 -41.27 21.59 -2.81
CA LEU A 680 -42.34 22.02 -1.94
C LEU A 680 -43.68 21.49 -2.47
N LYS A 681 -44.62 21.20 -1.56
CA LYS A 681 -45.97 20.90 -1.96
C LYS A 681 -46.54 22.04 -2.85
N GLY A 682 -46.97 21.67 -4.05
CA GLY A 682 -47.41 22.61 -5.07
C GLY A 682 -46.33 22.94 -6.14
N SER A 683 -45.11 22.50 -5.98
CA SER A 683 -44.07 22.69 -7.03
C SER A 683 -44.42 21.95 -8.30
N ARG A 684 -44.25 22.61 -9.44
CA ARG A 684 -44.35 21.96 -10.76
C ARG A 684 -43.04 21.21 -11.05
N VAL A 685 -43.16 19.97 -11.46
CA VAL A 685 -42.02 19.08 -11.74
C VAL A 685 -42.22 18.33 -13.04
N HIS A 686 -41.11 18.02 -13.68
CA HIS A 686 -41.06 17.20 -14.89
C HIS A 686 -40.37 15.86 -14.60
N HIS A 687 -40.98 14.76 -15.09
CA HIS A 687 -40.39 13.42 -15.06
C HIS A 687 -40.18 12.93 -16.49
N PRO A 688 -39.03 12.35 -16.83
CA PRO A 688 -38.70 11.96 -18.22
C PRO A 688 -39.69 11.00 -18.88
N VAL A 689 -40.42 10.19 -18.08
CA VAL A 689 -41.38 9.21 -18.59
C VAL A 689 -42.84 9.65 -18.38
N PHE A 690 -43.13 10.31 -17.25
CA PHE A 690 -44.50 10.65 -16.89
C PHE A 690 -44.88 12.10 -17.25
N GLY A 691 -43.92 12.89 -17.76
CA GLY A 691 -44.18 14.29 -18.13
C GLY A 691 -44.33 15.21 -16.93
N ASP A 692 -45.07 16.29 -17.11
CA ASP A 692 -45.28 17.31 -16.09
C ASP A 692 -46.28 16.90 -15.02
N GLY A 693 -46.02 17.36 -13.81
CA GLY A 693 -46.86 17.05 -12.65
C GLY A 693 -46.70 18.07 -11.51
N THR A 694 -47.52 17.96 -10.48
CA THR A 694 -47.46 18.82 -9.32
C THR A 694 -47.15 17.98 -8.07
N VAL A 695 -46.23 18.43 -7.25
CA VAL A 695 -45.88 17.78 -5.97
C VAL A 695 -47.07 17.89 -5.02
N THR A 696 -47.59 16.75 -4.59
CA THR A 696 -48.71 16.66 -3.66
C THR A 696 -48.27 16.49 -2.23
N ASP A 697 -47.16 15.80 -2.00
CA ASP A 697 -46.59 15.62 -0.67
C ASP A 697 -45.08 15.20 -0.77
N VAL A 698 -44.32 15.36 0.32
CA VAL A 698 -42.90 14.99 0.43
C VAL A 698 -42.69 14.23 1.73
N SER A 699 -42.31 12.95 1.66
CA SER A 699 -41.88 12.17 2.81
C SER A 699 -40.37 12.35 3.02
N GLN A 700 -39.99 13.00 4.11
CA GLN A 700 -38.57 13.18 4.48
C GLN A 700 -37.97 11.91 5.08
N GLU A 701 -38.78 11.03 5.67
CA GLU A 701 -38.31 9.77 6.26
C GLU A 701 -37.96 8.71 5.20
N ASP A 702 -38.73 8.68 4.09
CA ASP A 702 -38.57 7.69 3.01
C ASP A 702 -37.80 8.25 1.79
N GLU A 703 -37.38 9.50 1.81
CA GLU A 703 -36.75 10.20 0.67
C GLU A 703 -37.60 10.11 -0.63
N ILE A 704 -38.92 10.25 -0.54
CA ILE A 704 -39.87 10.08 -1.63
C ILE A 704 -40.74 11.33 -1.81
N VAL A 705 -40.95 11.69 -3.08
CA VAL A 705 -41.90 12.77 -3.47
C VAL A 705 -43.14 12.16 -4.09
N TYR A 706 -44.29 12.59 -3.62
CA TYR A 706 -45.59 12.26 -4.22
C TYR A 706 -45.91 13.31 -5.26
N VAL A 707 -46.07 12.88 -6.51
CA VAL A 707 -46.34 13.77 -7.66
C VAL A 707 -47.62 13.33 -8.34
N ARG A 708 -48.53 14.27 -8.53
CA ARG A 708 -49.70 14.09 -9.39
C ARG A 708 -49.33 14.58 -10.78
N PHE A 709 -49.09 13.64 -11.67
CA PHE A 709 -48.81 13.92 -13.08
C PHE A 709 -50.08 14.27 -13.83
N ASP A 710 -50.00 15.21 -14.76
CA ASP A 710 -51.14 15.73 -15.49
C ASP A 710 -51.88 14.64 -16.31
N THR A 711 -51.13 13.62 -16.77
CA THR A 711 -51.64 12.54 -17.63
C THR A 711 -51.77 11.19 -16.90
N PHE A 712 -50.97 10.93 -15.86
CA PHE A 712 -50.79 9.60 -15.27
C PHE A 712 -51.26 9.46 -13.82
N GLY A 713 -51.85 10.51 -13.24
CA GLY A 713 -52.33 10.53 -11.85
C GLY A 713 -51.15 10.53 -10.84
N GLU A 714 -51.47 10.20 -9.59
CA GLU A 714 -50.50 10.30 -8.49
C GLU A 714 -49.52 9.12 -8.44
N ARG A 715 -48.23 9.42 -8.26
CA ARG A 715 -47.15 8.44 -8.20
C ARG A 715 -46.18 8.79 -7.07
N ARG A 716 -45.54 7.76 -6.49
CA ARG A 716 -44.40 7.89 -5.60
C ARG A 716 -43.14 7.87 -6.47
N ILE A 717 -42.36 8.93 -6.43
CA ILE A 717 -41.20 9.13 -7.30
C ILE A 717 -40.00 9.45 -6.44
N ASN A 718 -38.86 8.84 -6.78
CA ASN A 718 -37.56 9.23 -6.22
C ASN A 718 -37.25 10.68 -6.66
N PRO A 719 -36.94 11.60 -5.73
CA PRO A 719 -36.62 13.00 -6.05
C PRO A 719 -35.60 13.17 -7.18
N ASP A 720 -34.66 12.24 -7.31
CA ASP A 720 -33.60 12.28 -8.34
C ASP A 720 -34.13 12.15 -9.78
N MET A 721 -35.34 11.64 -9.94
CA MET A 721 -36.00 11.48 -11.24
C MET A 721 -36.87 12.68 -11.62
N LEU A 722 -36.89 13.73 -10.80
CA LEU A 722 -37.70 14.91 -11.01
C LEU A 722 -36.84 16.15 -11.29
N ALA A 723 -37.23 16.94 -12.27
CA ALA A 723 -36.72 18.29 -12.49
C ALA A 723 -37.79 19.31 -12.13
N LEU A 724 -37.41 20.46 -11.55
CA LEU A 724 -38.35 21.57 -11.39
C LEU A 724 -38.70 22.09 -12.79
N SER A 725 -40.02 22.18 -13.09
CA SER A 725 -40.46 22.80 -14.33
C SER A 725 -40.33 24.32 -14.18
N THR A 726 -39.55 24.94 -15.06
CA THR A 726 -39.43 26.40 -15.13
C THR A 726 -40.59 26.95 -15.96
N GLU A 727 -41.68 27.32 -15.32
CA GLU A 727 -42.61 28.34 -15.84
C GLU A 727 -42.49 29.61 -15.00
#